data_004e3c6f425d2d269ff10e1c6279ff62
#
_entry.id   004e3c6f425d2d269ff10e1c6279ff62
#
_cell.length_a   1.000
_cell.length_b   1.000
_cell.length_c   1.000
_cell.angle_alpha   90.00
_cell.angle_beta   90.00
_cell.angle_gamma   90.00
#
_symmetry.space_group_name_H-M   'P 1'
#
loop_
_entity.id
_entity.type
_entity.pdbx_description
1 polymer ?
#
loop_
_entity_poly.entity_id
_entity_poly.type
_entity_poly.pdbx_seq_one_letter_code
_entity_poly.pdbx_strand_id
1 'polypeptide(L)'
;MIDSEPEVIVQHIHHKKTLNHETSESNSQMELDYSLTGKNATKAIELGLAEADWYQTPVPRKTMRKLLVRKDGPAIIDTLLLMAILISTAVATILLWGTWWVILPYLIYAVFYSTSSDSRWHECSHGTAFKTDWMNNVVYEVASFMVMRESVVWRWSHTRHHSDTIIVGRDPEIQIPRPPNIKNLILSVFNWGGYMTFFPSLIRHAFGKITASEKTFIPETEFGKIFKIARIYLAIYVVVICTSIILQTWIPIFLFVLPQIFGTWLMIVHNTTQHAGLAENVLDHRLNCRTVYMNPISRFIYWNMNYHTEHHMFPLVPYHALPKLHELIKDDCPPVYISIYKAWSEILPAVKRQVKEPGYYVKRKLPKAKTIAPEGLVKSNVLPDADGWLKVCSDNDLDIEDIIRFDHIKKTFALFRDSQGCLHATDGICTHGNTHLSEGLIKGKIIECPKHNGRFNIEDGSPARAPICQGLATYPIESRDENIWLNIEKAGGAGSRKKKSYDLKVVSNKNVSTFIKELILEPVNTNENIAYVPGDYMQINIPEYNHIQFNQFDIPEPYASVWTHQRIFNLSSSNAEVNRVNNYSLASNGLKEQALKFNVRIATPPLGQDCPPGIGSSYIFSLKPGDRVTAIGSFGDFHIKPTHREMVYIGGGAGMAPIRAHIAHLFENEATHRKVSYWYGARSKQEIFYDDYFTSIQDEHANFNFQIALSEPLKEDKWSGQTGFIHQVVCDNYLKTHPNPKAIEFYLCGPPKMIKACTKMLTQLGVTRSQIAFDEF
;
A
#
# COMPACT_ATOMS: atom_id res chain seq x y z
N MET A 1 12.13 39.02 -46.41
CA MET A 1 11.17 39.21 -45.34
C MET A 1 10.80 37.81 -44.92
N ILE A 2 11.40 37.42 -43.86
CA ILE A 2 11.41 36.01 -43.36
C ILE A 2 10.55 36.00 -42.12
N ASP A 3 9.43 35.31 -42.19
CA ASP A 3 8.59 35.00 -41.03
C ASP A 3 9.25 33.90 -40.24
N SER A 4 9.53 34.15 -38.98
CA SER A 4 9.99 33.19 -38.01
C SER A 4 8.87 32.97 -36.97
N GLU A 5 8.20 31.80 -37.03
CA GLU A 5 7.35 31.30 -35.97
C GLU A 5 8.18 30.86 -34.77
N PRO A 6 7.73 31.08 -33.50
CA PRO A 6 8.43 30.59 -32.33
C PRO A 6 8.04 29.13 -32.04
N GLU A 7 9.04 28.28 -32.02
CA GLU A 7 8.93 26.92 -31.49
C GLU A 7 8.54 26.92 -30.00
N VAL A 8 7.36 26.37 -29.70
CA VAL A 8 6.93 26.09 -28.32
C VAL A 8 7.61 24.82 -27.88
N ILE A 9 8.62 24.94 -27.03
CA ILE A 9 9.27 23.83 -26.35
C ILE A 9 8.31 23.32 -25.30
N VAL A 10 7.62 22.21 -25.59
CA VAL A 10 6.88 21.42 -24.58
C VAL A 10 7.87 20.55 -23.83
N GLN A 11 8.31 20.99 -22.65
CA GLN A 11 9.08 20.17 -21.75
C GLN A 11 8.12 19.13 -21.10
N HIS A 12 8.10 17.95 -21.67
CA HIS A 12 7.62 16.75 -20.98
C HIS A 12 8.65 16.35 -19.92
N ILE A 13 8.33 16.59 -18.65
CA ILE A 13 9.07 16.01 -17.53
C ILE A 13 8.68 14.54 -17.45
N HIS A 14 9.25 13.73 -18.32
CA HIS A 14 9.42 12.29 -18.09
C HIS A 14 10.68 12.11 -17.26
N HIS A 15 10.55 11.78 -15.99
CA HIS A 15 11.63 11.19 -15.22
C HIS A 15 11.98 9.81 -15.83
N LYS A 16 12.65 9.83 -16.98
CA LYS A 16 13.45 8.69 -17.44
C LYS A 16 14.72 8.66 -16.62
N LYS A 17 14.70 8.00 -15.47
CA LYS A 17 15.92 7.34 -14.98
C LYS A 17 16.08 6.03 -15.74
N THR A 18 16.63 6.12 -16.96
CA THR A 18 17.32 4.99 -17.57
C THR A 18 18.54 4.70 -16.69
N LEU A 19 18.46 3.62 -15.93
CA LEU A 19 19.64 2.99 -15.32
C LEU A 19 20.52 2.44 -16.45
N ASN A 20 21.49 3.24 -16.90
CA ASN A 20 22.63 2.71 -17.63
C ASN A 20 23.45 1.86 -16.64
N HIS A 21 23.34 0.56 -16.77
CA HIS A 21 24.25 -0.39 -16.15
C HIS A 21 25.58 -0.34 -16.90
N GLU A 22 26.47 0.52 -16.48
CA GLU A 22 27.91 0.24 -16.55
C GLU A 22 28.36 -0.18 -15.15
N THR A 23 28.41 -1.46 -14.94
CA THR A 23 28.92 -2.07 -13.73
C THR A 23 30.41 -2.21 -13.83
N SER A 24 31.14 -1.46 -13.02
CA SER A 24 32.46 -1.87 -12.58
C SER A 24 32.32 -3.08 -11.65
N GLU A 25 32.95 -4.16 -12.03
CA GLU A 25 32.99 -5.42 -11.30
C GLU A 25 33.62 -5.25 -9.92
N SER A 26 32.81 -5.52 -8.88
CA SER A 26 33.32 -6.07 -7.64
C SER A 26 32.43 -7.30 -7.31
N ASN A 27 32.98 -8.49 -7.58
CA ASN A 27 32.42 -9.78 -7.26
C ASN A 27 32.28 -9.97 -5.75
N SER A 28 31.11 -9.61 -5.19
CA SER A 28 30.53 -10.34 -4.06
C SER A 28 29.17 -10.82 -4.54
N GLN A 29 29.01 -12.13 -4.76
CA GLN A 29 27.71 -12.76 -5.04
C GLN A 29 26.80 -12.46 -3.85
N MET A 30 25.96 -11.44 -3.98
CA MET A 30 24.97 -11.08 -2.98
C MET A 30 23.83 -12.08 -3.13
N GLU A 31 23.74 -13.03 -2.21
CA GLU A 31 22.69 -14.03 -2.12
C GLU A 31 21.34 -13.30 -2.06
N LEU A 32 20.42 -13.55 -3.00
CA LEU A 32 19.10 -12.94 -3.07
C LEU A 32 18.23 -13.50 -1.94
N ASP A 33 17.76 -12.63 -1.05
CA ASP A 33 16.88 -13.00 0.05
C ASP A 33 15.41 -12.81 -0.36
N TYR A 34 14.72 -13.93 -0.61
CA TYR A 34 13.31 -13.98 -1.00
C TYR A 34 12.34 -13.88 0.18
N SER A 35 12.84 -13.78 1.42
CA SER A 35 12.01 -13.62 2.61
C SER A 35 11.27 -12.28 2.58
N LEU A 36 9.96 -12.30 2.84
CA LEU A 36 9.11 -11.09 2.88
C LEU A 36 9.47 -10.15 4.04
N THR A 37 10.31 -10.60 4.98
CA THR A 37 10.82 -9.82 6.12
C THR A 37 12.32 -9.61 6.05
N GLY A 38 12.95 -10.00 4.94
CA GLY A 38 14.39 -9.98 4.75
C GLY A 38 14.95 -8.66 4.20
N LYS A 39 16.25 -8.66 3.92
CA LYS A 39 16.97 -7.47 3.43
C LYS A 39 16.44 -6.95 2.09
N ASN A 40 16.04 -7.86 1.19
CA ASN A 40 15.56 -7.47 -0.13
C ASN A 40 14.16 -6.82 -0.07
N ALA A 41 13.34 -7.13 0.94
CA ALA A 41 12.06 -6.45 1.15
C ALA A 41 12.25 -4.95 1.41
N THR A 42 13.20 -4.59 2.26
CA THR A 42 13.56 -3.19 2.54
C THR A 42 14.17 -2.51 1.30
N LYS A 43 15.09 -3.22 0.61
CA LYS A 43 15.73 -2.71 -0.60
C LYS A 43 14.73 -2.43 -1.74
N ALA A 44 13.71 -3.26 -1.91
CA ALA A 44 12.67 -3.05 -2.91
C ALA A 44 11.89 -1.74 -2.66
N ILE A 45 11.62 -1.40 -1.38
CA ILE A 45 10.99 -0.14 -1.00
C ILE A 45 11.94 1.04 -1.29
N GLU A 46 13.21 0.93 -0.90
CA GLU A 46 14.23 1.97 -1.15
C GLU A 46 14.44 2.26 -2.64
N LEU A 47 14.28 1.25 -3.50
CA LEU A 47 14.39 1.39 -4.96
C LEU A 47 13.08 1.86 -5.62
N GLY A 48 12.01 2.11 -4.85
CA GLY A 48 10.72 2.54 -5.38
C GLY A 48 9.99 1.45 -6.19
N LEU A 49 10.29 0.16 -5.94
CA LEU A 49 9.63 -0.96 -6.61
C LEU A 49 8.32 -1.37 -5.91
N ALA A 50 8.17 -1.00 -4.64
CA ALA A 50 6.94 -1.24 -3.90
C ALA A 50 5.88 -0.23 -4.30
N GLU A 51 4.66 -0.72 -4.58
CA GLU A 51 3.50 0.12 -4.95
C GLU A 51 3.73 1.01 -6.19
N ALA A 52 4.69 0.66 -7.02
CA ALA A 52 5.03 1.39 -8.22
C ALA A 52 3.97 1.25 -9.32
N ASP A 53 3.98 2.19 -10.27
CA ASP A 53 3.16 2.09 -11.46
C ASP A 53 3.79 1.12 -12.46
N TRP A 54 2.98 0.17 -12.93
CA TRP A 54 3.38 -0.82 -13.90
C TRP A 54 3.03 -0.36 -15.32
N TYR A 55 3.86 -0.76 -16.27
CA TYR A 55 3.54 -0.52 -17.67
C TYR A 55 2.25 -1.21 -18.09
N GLN A 56 1.37 -0.49 -18.76
CA GLN A 56 0.17 -1.01 -19.39
C GLN A 56 0.15 -0.60 -20.88
N THR A 57 -0.18 -1.55 -21.75
CA THR A 57 -0.41 -1.26 -23.17
C THR A 57 -1.65 -0.39 -23.31
N PRO A 58 -1.57 0.77 -23.99
CA PRO A 58 -2.74 1.62 -24.17
C PRO A 58 -3.80 0.92 -25.02
N VAL A 59 -5.01 0.77 -24.47
CA VAL A 59 -6.19 0.23 -25.16
C VAL A 59 -7.28 1.29 -25.14
N PRO A 60 -7.97 1.55 -26.30
CA PRO A 60 -9.05 2.53 -26.34
C PRO A 60 -10.12 2.23 -25.27
N ARG A 61 -10.54 3.28 -24.55
CA ARG A 61 -11.46 3.19 -23.40
C ARG A 61 -12.75 2.40 -23.73
N LYS A 62 -13.42 2.75 -24.83
CA LYS A 62 -14.66 2.08 -25.26
C LYS A 62 -14.43 0.60 -25.60
N THR A 63 -13.24 0.22 -26.06
CA THR A 63 -12.85 -1.16 -26.33
C THR A 63 -12.59 -1.92 -25.04
N MET A 64 -11.81 -1.32 -24.12
CA MET A 64 -11.52 -1.92 -22.81
C MET A 64 -12.82 -2.18 -22.04
N ARG A 65 -13.74 -1.24 -22.02
CA ARG A 65 -15.05 -1.39 -21.39
C ARG A 65 -15.83 -2.63 -21.88
N LYS A 66 -15.81 -2.92 -23.21
CA LYS A 66 -16.44 -4.12 -23.77
C LYS A 66 -15.75 -5.41 -23.30
N LEU A 67 -14.43 -5.37 -23.07
CA LEU A 67 -13.67 -6.53 -22.57
C LEU A 67 -13.91 -6.79 -21.09
N LEU A 68 -14.16 -5.75 -20.29
CA LEU A 68 -14.43 -5.86 -18.85
C LEU A 68 -15.81 -6.43 -18.52
N VAL A 69 -16.70 -6.60 -19.51
CA VAL A 69 -18.06 -7.13 -19.28
C VAL A 69 -18.00 -8.58 -18.81
N ARG A 70 -18.37 -8.81 -17.57
CA ARG A 70 -18.49 -10.14 -16.95
C ARG A 70 -19.77 -10.82 -17.36
N LYS A 71 -19.72 -12.14 -17.56
CA LYS A 71 -20.87 -12.98 -17.97
C LYS A 71 -20.93 -14.24 -17.12
N ASP A 72 -22.13 -14.62 -16.66
CA ASP A 72 -22.28 -15.86 -15.89
C ASP A 72 -22.22 -17.11 -16.80
N GLY A 73 -22.80 -17.05 -18.01
CA GLY A 73 -22.97 -18.19 -18.89
C GLY A 73 -21.70 -19.00 -19.14
N PRO A 74 -20.60 -18.43 -19.67
CA PRO A 74 -19.37 -19.17 -19.92
C PRO A 74 -18.83 -19.90 -18.68
N ALA A 75 -18.76 -19.20 -17.55
CA ALA A 75 -18.22 -19.76 -16.32
C ALA A 75 -19.15 -20.82 -15.69
N ILE A 76 -20.48 -20.69 -15.82
CA ILE A 76 -21.43 -21.74 -15.42
C ILE A 76 -21.21 -23.01 -16.24
N ILE A 77 -21.14 -22.88 -17.58
CA ILE A 77 -20.93 -24.03 -18.46
C ILE A 77 -19.63 -24.75 -18.14
N ASP A 78 -18.52 -24.01 -18.02
CA ASP A 78 -17.21 -24.58 -17.71
C ASP A 78 -17.17 -25.23 -16.32
N THR A 79 -17.87 -24.65 -15.34
CA THR A 79 -17.94 -25.20 -13.99
C THR A 79 -18.79 -26.47 -13.94
N LEU A 80 -19.95 -26.48 -14.61
CA LEU A 80 -20.81 -27.67 -14.72
C LEU A 80 -20.11 -28.81 -15.45
N LEU A 81 -19.37 -28.50 -16.53
CA LEU A 81 -18.60 -29.51 -17.26
C LEU A 81 -17.48 -30.09 -16.37
N LEU A 82 -16.77 -29.24 -15.62
CA LEU A 82 -15.77 -29.70 -14.65
C LEU A 82 -16.40 -30.61 -13.59
N MET A 83 -17.54 -30.24 -13.03
CA MET A 83 -18.25 -31.04 -12.02
C MET A 83 -18.71 -32.38 -12.63
N ALA A 84 -19.20 -32.39 -13.86
CA ALA A 84 -19.59 -33.65 -14.57
C ALA A 84 -18.39 -34.58 -14.76
N ILE A 85 -17.22 -34.05 -15.14
CA ILE A 85 -15.97 -34.82 -15.28
C ILE A 85 -15.54 -35.37 -13.90
N LEU A 86 -15.53 -34.54 -12.87
CA LEU A 86 -15.14 -34.97 -11.53
C LEU A 86 -16.06 -36.04 -10.97
N ILE A 87 -17.36 -35.86 -11.08
CA ILE A 87 -18.38 -36.84 -10.60
C ILE A 87 -18.26 -38.16 -11.38
N SER A 88 -18.23 -38.11 -12.70
CA SER A 88 -18.18 -39.34 -13.53
C SER A 88 -16.87 -40.11 -13.29
N THR A 89 -15.75 -39.43 -13.19
CA THR A 89 -14.45 -40.09 -12.92
C THR A 89 -14.33 -40.56 -11.47
N ALA A 90 -14.89 -39.88 -10.50
CA ALA A 90 -14.97 -40.34 -9.11
C ALA A 90 -15.85 -41.61 -9.00
N VAL A 91 -17.05 -41.62 -9.64
CA VAL A 91 -17.92 -42.80 -9.69
C VAL A 91 -17.22 -43.97 -10.36
N ALA A 92 -16.57 -43.75 -11.49
CA ALA A 92 -15.78 -44.80 -12.17
C ALA A 92 -14.65 -45.31 -11.27
N THR A 93 -13.95 -44.42 -10.53
CA THR A 93 -12.92 -44.80 -9.56
C THR A 93 -13.50 -45.70 -8.45
N ILE A 94 -14.66 -45.36 -7.92
CA ILE A 94 -15.33 -46.15 -6.87
C ILE A 94 -15.75 -47.51 -7.39
N LEU A 95 -16.38 -47.58 -8.57
CA LEU A 95 -16.87 -48.82 -9.17
C LEU A 95 -15.75 -49.78 -9.57
N LEU A 96 -14.59 -49.25 -9.98
CA LEU A 96 -13.42 -50.02 -10.40
C LEU A 96 -12.42 -50.24 -9.25
N TRP A 97 -12.77 -49.85 -8.03
CA TRP A 97 -11.88 -49.97 -6.86
C TRP A 97 -11.47 -51.44 -6.62
N GLY A 98 -10.16 -51.66 -6.37
CA GLY A 98 -9.61 -52.97 -6.22
C GLY A 98 -9.18 -53.66 -7.53
N THR A 99 -9.41 -53.05 -8.70
CA THR A 99 -8.93 -53.50 -9.99
C THR A 99 -7.91 -52.52 -10.58
N TRP A 100 -7.04 -53.02 -11.50
CA TRP A 100 -6.08 -52.14 -12.20
C TRP A 100 -6.74 -51.09 -13.10
N TRP A 101 -7.99 -51.28 -13.50
CA TRP A 101 -8.76 -50.34 -14.31
C TRP A 101 -9.09 -49.04 -13.58
N VAL A 102 -8.94 -48.98 -12.25
CA VAL A 102 -9.13 -47.77 -11.43
C VAL A 102 -8.10 -46.69 -11.74
N ILE A 103 -6.92 -47.06 -12.24
CA ILE A 103 -5.81 -46.10 -12.47
C ILE A 103 -6.21 -45.02 -13.45
N LEU A 104 -6.82 -45.36 -14.58
CA LEU A 104 -7.15 -44.38 -15.62
C LEU A 104 -8.19 -43.32 -15.16
N PRO A 105 -9.40 -43.70 -14.68
CA PRO A 105 -10.37 -42.72 -14.21
C PRO A 105 -9.82 -41.91 -13.00
N TYR A 106 -9.05 -42.53 -12.11
CA TYR A 106 -8.46 -41.81 -10.97
C TYR A 106 -7.41 -40.78 -11.41
N LEU A 107 -6.55 -41.06 -12.35
CA LEU A 107 -5.58 -40.07 -12.86
C LEU A 107 -6.28 -38.91 -13.57
N ILE A 108 -7.34 -39.18 -14.33
CA ILE A 108 -8.17 -38.13 -14.93
C ILE A 108 -8.81 -37.29 -13.83
N TYR A 109 -9.45 -37.93 -12.83
CA TYR A 109 -10.01 -37.25 -11.68
C TYR A 109 -8.97 -36.36 -10.99
N ALA A 110 -7.82 -36.88 -10.66
CA ALA A 110 -6.76 -36.18 -9.94
C ALA A 110 -6.26 -34.93 -10.71
N VAL A 111 -6.06 -35.06 -12.04
CA VAL A 111 -5.64 -33.92 -12.88
C VAL A 111 -6.71 -32.81 -12.89
N PHE A 112 -7.98 -33.16 -13.10
CA PHE A 112 -9.04 -32.15 -13.09
C PHE A 112 -9.27 -31.58 -11.69
N TYR A 113 -9.18 -32.42 -10.64
CA TYR A 113 -9.30 -31.97 -9.26
C TYR A 113 -8.21 -30.94 -8.90
N SER A 114 -6.96 -31.18 -9.25
CA SER A 114 -5.82 -30.34 -8.90
C SER A 114 -5.65 -29.15 -9.86
N THR A 115 -5.41 -29.44 -11.15
CA THR A 115 -5.01 -28.41 -12.13
C THR A 115 -6.17 -27.49 -12.52
N SER A 116 -7.38 -28.04 -12.72
CA SER A 116 -8.52 -27.20 -13.09
C SER A 116 -9.00 -26.33 -11.93
N SER A 117 -8.89 -26.82 -10.69
CA SER A 117 -9.25 -26.04 -9.52
C SER A 117 -8.26 -24.89 -9.26
N ASP A 118 -7.00 -25.05 -9.62
CA ASP A 118 -6.01 -23.97 -9.52
C ASP A 118 -6.39 -22.74 -10.35
N SER A 119 -6.77 -22.95 -11.61
CA SER A 119 -7.19 -21.84 -12.47
C SER A 119 -8.51 -21.19 -12.05
N ARG A 120 -9.47 -21.97 -11.50
CA ARG A 120 -10.73 -21.47 -10.95
C ARG A 120 -10.49 -20.69 -9.67
N TRP A 121 -9.63 -21.20 -8.79
CA TRP A 121 -9.14 -20.46 -7.61
C TRP A 121 -8.55 -19.11 -8.02
N HIS A 122 -7.63 -19.11 -8.99
CA HIS A 122 -6.95 -17.91 -9.48
C HIS A 122 -7.95 -16.85 -9.97
N GLU A 123 -8.77 -17.19 -10.96
CA GLU A 123 -9.69 -16.22 -11.60
C GLU A 123 -10.81 -15.77 -10.66
N CYS A 124 -11.37 -16.70 -9.85
CA CYS A 124 -12.40 -16.34 -8.88
C CYS A 124 -11.88 -15.53 -7.70
N SER A 125 -10.56 -15.56 -7.42
CA SER A 125 -9.94 -14.67 -6.41
C SER A 125 -10.12 -13.20 -6.78
N HIS A 126 -10.04 -12.86 -8.07
CA HIS A 126 -10.30 -11.53 -8.62
C HIS A 126 -11.79 -11.19 -8.64
N GLY A 127 -12.68 -12.20 -8.59
CA GLY A 127 -14.13 -12.01 -8.71
C GLY A 127 -14.55 -11.63 -10.13
N THR A 128 -13.85 -12.08 -11.16
CA THR A 128 -14.01 -11.72 -12.57
C THR A 128 -14.68 -12.80 -13.40
N ALA A 129 -14.61 -14.07 -12.95
CA ALA A 129 -15.16 -15.21 -13.70
C ALA A 129 -16.67 -15.11 -13.95
N PHE A 130 -17.42 -14.73 -12.93
CA PHE A 130 -18.89 -14.59 -12.98
C PHE A 130 -19.29 -13.12 -12.82
N LYS A 131 -20.40 -12.74 -13.46
CA LYS A 131 -21.07 -11.46 -13.23
C LYS A 131 -21.65 -11.42 -11.80
N THR A 132 -22.20 -12.54 -11.34
CA THR A 132 -22.85 -12.71 -10.04
C THR A 132 -21.81 -13.00 -8.94
N ASP A 133 -21.65 -12.08 -7.98
CA ASP A 133 -20.57 -12.10 -7.00
C ASP A 133 -20.53 -13.36 -6.12
N TRP A 134 -21.70 -13.89 -5.68
CA TRP A 134 -21.70 -15.08 -4.82
C TRP A 134 -21.19 -16.34 -5.53
N MET A 135 -21.35 -16.44 -6.86
CA MET A 135 -20.83 -17.57 -7.65
C MET A 135 -19.30 -17.57 -7.65
N ASN A 136 -18.67 -16.38 -7.80
CA ASN A 136 -17.22 -16.26 -7.66
C ASN A 136 -16.75 -16.77 -6.29
N ASN A 137 -17.44 -16.38 -5.22
CA ASN A 137 -17.05 -16.77 -3.86
C ASN A 137 -17.21 -18.27 -3.62
N VAL A 138 -18.31 -18.88 -4.04
CA VAL A 138 -18.55 -20.32 -3.86
C VAL A 138 -17.52 -21.15 -4.63
N VAL A 139 -17.29 -20.83 -5.91
CA VAL A 139 -16.28 -21.55 -6.72
C VAL A 139 -14.88 -21.33 -6.14
N TYR A 140 -14.58 -20.13 -5.68
CA TYR A 140 -13.32 -19.81 -5.02
C TYR A 140 -13.07 -20.66 -3.77
N GLU A 141 -14.03 -20.74 -2.86
CA GLU A 141 -13.87 -21.51 -1.61
C GLU A 141 -13.69 -23.02 -1.88
N VAL A 142 -14.50 -23.60 -2.80
CA VAL A 142 -14.38 -25.00 -3.18
C VAL A 142 -13.02 -25.26 -3.84
N ALA A 143 -12.64 -24.44 -4.81
CA ALA A 143 -11.37 -24.59 -5.51
C ALA A 143 -10.18 -24.40 -4.57
N SER A 144 -10.24 -23.44 -3.62
CA SER A 144 -9.22 -23.22 -2.59
C SER A 144 -8.97 -24.47 -1.76
N PHE A 145 -10.06 -25.11 -1.27
CA PHE A 145 -9.94 -26.38 -0.56
C PHE A 145 -9.29 -27.47 -1.41
N MET A 146 -9.74 -27.62 -2.67
CA MET A 146 -9.26 -28.65 -3.59
C MET A 146 -7.75 -28.48 -3.90
N VAL A 147 -7.24 -27.25 -3.99
CA VAL A 147 -5.80 -26.99 -4.24
C VAL A 147 -4.97 -26.80 -2.98
N MET A 148 -5.52 -27.14 -1.80
CA MET A 148 -4.83 -27.03 -0.51
C MET A 148 -4.32 -25.60 -0.23
N ARG A 149 -5.17 -24.60 -0.46
CA ARG A 149 -4.90 -23.18 -0.18
C ARG A 149 -5.97 -22.64 0.77
N GLU A 150 -5.54 -22.04 1.88
CA GLU A 150 -6.46 -21.35 2.78
C GLU A 150 -7.00 -20.10 2.09
N SER A 151 -8.30 -20.05 1.78
CA SER A 151 -8.90 -19.08 0.86
C SER A 151 -8.60 -17.62 1.23
N VAL A 152 -8.65 -17.25 2.52
CA VAL A 152 -8.37 -15.87 2.95
C VAL A 152 -6.87 -15.54 2.81
N VAL A 153 -5.97 -16.40 3.27
CA VAL A 153 -4.51 -16.20 3.16
C VAL A 153 -4.10 -16.01 1.71
N TRP A 154 -4.56 -16.92 0.85
CA TRP A 154 -4.13 -16.92 -0.55
C TRP A 154 -4.80 -15.84 -1.40
N ARG A 155 -5.96 -15.31 -1.01
CA ARG A 155 -6.53 -14.12 -1.67
C ARG A 155 -5.65 -12.90 -1.45
N TRP A 156 -5.15 -12.70 -0.25
CA TRP A 156 -4.22 -11.61 0.06
C TRP A 156 -2.84 -11.82 -0.56
N SER A 157 -2.33 -13.06 -0.53
CA SER A 157 -1.09 -13.44 -1.22
C SER A 157 -1.17 -13.11 -2.71
N HIS A 158 -2.25 -13.50 -3.38
CA HIS A 158 -2.45 -13.28 -4.80
C HIS A 158 -2.65 -11.80 -5.17
N THR A 159 -3.38 -11.06 -4.33
CA THR A 159 -3.45 -9.60 -4.45
C THR A 159 -2.07 -8.96 -4.37
N ARG A 160 -1.22 -9.42 -3.45
CA ARG A 160 0.15 -8.94 -3.32
C ARG A 160 1.02 -9.33 -4.52
N HIS A 161 0.86 -10.53 -5.04
CA HIS A 161 1.55 -11.00 -6.25
C HIS A 161 1.26 -10.09 -7.45
N HIS A 162 0.02 -9.69 -7.68
CA HIS A 162 -0.34 -8.74 -8.74
C HIS A 162 0.21 -7.33 -8.54
N SER A 163 0.38 -6.89 -7.30
CA SER A 163 0.96 -5.58 -6.99
C SER A 163 2.47 -5.55 -7.17
N ASP A 164 3.15 -6.62 -6.77
CA ASP A 164 4.60 -6.71 -6.67
C ASP A 164 5.13 -7.95 -7.43
N THR A 165 4.58 -8.23 -8.62
CA THR A 165 4.88 -9.43 -9.42
C THR A 165 6.38 -9.63 -9.62
N ILE A 166 6.92 -10.72 -9.06
CA ILE A 166 8.35 -11.11 -9.12
C ILE A 166 9.29 -10.00 -8.59
N ILE A 167 8.80 -9.19 -7.64
CA ILE A 167 9.67 -8.29 -6.86
C ILE A 167 10.23 -9.07 -5.67
N VAL A 168 11.55 -9.30 -5.68
CA VAL A 168 12.23 -10.12 -4.66
C VAL A 168 12.09 -9.52 -3.26
N GLY A 169 11.66 -10.34 -2.31
CA GLY A 169 11.37 -9.94 -0.93
C GLY A 169 9.98 -9.27 -0.74
N ARG A 170 9.18 -9.15 -1.81
CA ARG A 170 7.85 -8.54 -1.77
C ARG A 170 6.74 -9.47 -2.24
N ASP A 171 6.99 -10.24 -3.31
CA ASP A 171 6.03 -11.18 -3.89
C ASP A 171 6.04 -12.51 -3.11
N PRO A 172 4.91 -12.90 -2.47
CA PRO A 172 4.81 -14.16 -1.73
C PRO A 172 4.69 -15.40 -2.63
N GLU A 173 4.49 -15.23 -3.95
CA GLU A 173 4.18 -16.33 -4.87
C GLU A 173 5.33 -16.68 -5.83
N ILE A 174 6.57 -16.24 -5.56
CA ILE A 174 7.75 -16.62 -6.37
C ILE A 174 8.00 -18.11 -6.23
N GLN A 175 7.66 -18.87 -7.28
CA GLN A 175 7.73 -20.34 -7.27
C GLN A 175 9.16 -20.87 -7.40
N ILE A 176 10.03 -20.19 -8.13
CA ILE A 176 11.42 -20.64 -8.42
C ILE A 176 12.41 -19.56 -7.98
N PRO A 177 12.77 -19.51 -6.68
CA PRO A 177 13.82 -18.63 -6.18
C PRO A 177 15.18 -18.96 -6.83
N ARG A 178 16.07 -17.98 -6.89
CA ARG A 178 17.41 -18.14 -7.47
C ARG A 178 18.51 -18.16 -6.41
N PRO A 179 19.41 -19.14 -6.42
CA PRO A 179 19.52 -20.26 -7.37
C PRO A 179 18.39 -21.28 -7.20
N PRO A 180 17.87 -21.86 -8.31
CA PRO A 180 16.82 -22.87 -8.25
C PRO A 180 17.26 -24.15 -7.56
N ASN A 181 16.42 -24.67 -6.66
CA ASN A 181 16.61 -25.98 -6.07
C ASN A 181 15.95 -27.04 -6.94
N ILE A 182 16.75 -27.73 -7.78
CA ILE A 182 16.25 -28.71 -8.76
C ILE A 182 15.54 -29.87 -8.07
N LYS A 183 16.02 -30.34 -6.90
CA LYS A 183 15.37 -31.42 -6.14
C LYS A 183 13.96 -31.03 -5.73
N ASN A 184 13.80 -29.81 -5.18
CA ASN A 184 12.48 -29.30 -4.80
C ASN A 184 11.57 -29.11 -6.02
N LEU A 185 12.11 -28.70 -7.15
CA LEU A 185 11.36 -28.55 -8.40
C LEU A 185 10.81 -29.90 -8.91
N ILE A 186 11.60 -30.99 -8.82
CA ILE A 186 11.14 -32.34 -9.14
C ILE A 186 10.07 -32.80 -8.14
N LEU A 187 10.27 -32.58 -6.84
CA LEU A 187 9.32 -32.97 -5.81
C LEU A 187 8.00 -32.18 -5.88
N SER A 188 8.03 -30.96 -6.44
CA SER A 188 6.82 -30.15 -6.62
C SER A 188 5.83 -30.80 -7.62
N VAL A 189 6.30 -31.62 -8.55
CA VAL A 189 5.45 -32.40 -9.47
C VAL A 189 4.45 -33.28 -8.72
N PHE A 190 4.82 -33.77 -7.54
CA PHE A 190 3.97 -34.55 -6.62
C PHE A 190 3.37 -33.70 -5.48
N ASN A 191 3.45 -32.40 -5.59
CA ASN A 191 3.01 -31.43 -4.56
C ASN A 191 3.59 -31.72 -3.15
N TRP A 192 4.75 -32.34 -3.06
CA TRP A 192 5.35 -32.71 -1.76
C TRP A 192 5.58 -31.50 -0.86
N GLY A 193 6.14 -30.42 -1.42
CA GLY A 193 6.33 -29.15 -0.73
C GLY A 193 5.01 -28.55 -0.24
N GLY A 194 3.95 -28.65 -1.06
CA GLY A 194 2.61 -28.18 -0.69
C GLY A 194 2.08 -28.89 0.55
N TYR A 195 2.17 -30.19 0.63
CA TYR A 195 1.76 -30.95 1.84
C TYR A 195 2.57 -30.55 3.07
N MET A 196 3.89 -30.40 2.92
CA MET A 196 4.80 -30.06 4.03
C MET A 196 4.61 -28.62 4.54
N THR A 197 4.04 -27.74 3.76
CA THR A 197 3.76 -26.35 4.16
C THR A 197 2.31 -26.13 4.58
N PHE A 198 1.36 -26.73 3.85
CA PHE A 198 -0.07 -26.53 4.06
C PHE A 198 -0.57 -27.02 5.44
N PHE A 199 -0.33 -28.29 5.77
CA PHE A 199 -0.84 -28.85 7.02
C PHE A 199 -0.26 -28.19 8.28
N PRO A 200 1.06 -27.92 8.39
CA PRO A 200 1.59 -27.14 9.49
C PRO A 200 1.01 -25.72 9.57
N SER A 201 0.79 -25.06 8.41
CA SER A 201 0.15 -23.76 8.35
C SER A 201 -1.29 -23.82 8.84
N LEU A 202 -2.07 -24.78 8.31
CA LEU A 202 -3.46 -25.00 8.68
C LEU A 202 -3.63 -25.23 10.19
N ILE A 203 -2.78 -26.10 10.79
CA ILE A 203 -2.78 -26.35 12.23
C ILE A 203 -2.43 -25.07 12.99
N ARG A 204 -1.38 -24.36 12.59
CA ARG A 204 -0.96 -23.10 13.21
C ARG A 204 -2.10 -22.08 13.21
N HIS A 205 -2.79 -21.89 12.08
CA HIS A 205 -3.92 -20.98 11.96
C HIS A 205 -5.14 -21.44 12.77
N ALA A 206 -5.43 -22.74 12.80
CA ALA A 206 -6.51 -23.26 13.64
C ALA A 206 -6.31 -22.93 15.13
N PHE A 207 -5.05 -22.85 15.61
CA PHE A 207 -4.66 -22.39 16.93
C PHE A 207 -4.49 -20.86 17.07
N GLY A 208 -4.89 -20.08 16.08
CA GLY A 208 -4.90 -18.61 16.16
C GLY A 208 -3.53 -17.94 16.01
N LYS A 209 -2.57 -18.56 15.33
CA LYS A 209 -1.20 -18.02 15.17
C LYS A 209 -0.93 -17.63 13.71
N ILE A 210 -0.50 -16.39 13.47
CA ILE A 210 -0.08 -15.83 12.17
C ILE A 210 1.43 -15.56 12.20
N THR A 211 2.15 -15.85 11.11
CA THR A 211 3.60 -15.59 11.01
C THR A 211 3.91 -14.13 10.73
N ALA A 212 5.15 -13.71 11.00
CA ALA A 212 5.63 -12.37 10.64
C ALA A 212 5.58 -12.12 9.12
N SER A 213 5.84 -13.13 8.32
CA SER A 213 5.78 -13.07 6.85
C SER A 213 4.34 -12.81 6.37
N GLU A 214 3.36 -13.56 6.88
CA GLU A 214 1.94 -13.37 6.54
C GLU A 214 1.41 -11.99 6.93
N LYS A 215 1.88 -11.42 8.04
CA LYS A 215 1.53 -10.06 8.48
C LYS A 215 2.01 -8.95 7.54
N THR A 216 2.94 -9.23 6.61
CA THR A 216 3.41 -8.23 5.65
C THR A 216 2.39 -7.93 4.55
N PHE A 217 1.42 -8.84 4.32
CA PHE A 217 0.43 -8.69 3.26
C PHE A 217 -1.02 -8.96 3.68
N ILE A 218 -1.26 -9.48 4.90
CA ILE A 218 -2.62 -9.73 5.41
C ILE A 218 -2.95 -8.72 6.51
N PRO A 219 -4.03 -7.92 6.37
CA PRO A 219 -4.51 -7.03 7.42
C PRO A 219 -4.98 -7.81 8.67
N GLU A 220 -4.78 -7.24 9.85
CA GLU A 220 -5.20 -7.88 11.12
C GLU A 220 -6.72 -8.14 11.20
N THR A 221 -7.52 -7.31 10.53
CA THR A 221 -8.97 -7.47 10.43
C THR A 221 -9.40 -8.79 9.79
N GLU A 222 -8.53 -9.42 9.01
CA GLU A 222 -8.79 -10.70 8.33
C GLU A 222 -8.40 -11.94 9.14
N PHE A 223 -7.63 -11.78 10.24
CA PHE A 223 -7.11 -12.92 11.01
C PHE A 223 -8.23 -13.82 11.57
N GLY A 224 -9.32 -13.23 12.06
CA GLY A 224 -10.47 -14.01 12.54
C GLY A 224 -11.09 -14.93 11.47
N LYS A 225 -11.10 -14.47 10.21
CA LYS A 225 -11.60 -15.26 9.06
C LYS A 225 -10.64 -16.41 8.74
N ILE A 226 -9.33 -16.17 8.80
CA ILE A 226 -8.29 -17.20 8.59
C ILE A 226 -8.45 -18.32 9.59
N PHE A 227 -8.56 -17.98 10.89
CA PHE A 227 -8.73 -18.98 11.95
C PHE A 227 -10.00 -19.82 11.78
N LYS A 228 -11.09 -19.18 11.36
CA LYS A 228 -12.35 -19.87 11.06
C LYS A 228 -12.20 -20.85 9.88
N ILE A 229 -11.64 -20.41 8.76
CA ILE A 229 -11.43 -21.23 7.55
C ILE A 229 -10.49 -22.41 7.86
N ALA A 230 -9.40 -22.17 8.58
CA ALA A 230 -8.46 -23.21 8.97
C ALA A 230 -9.13 -24.33 9.79
N ARG A 231 -9.99 -23.95 10.75
CA ARG A 231 -10.76 -24.91 11.56
C ARG A 231 -11.75 -25.70 10.73
N ILE A 232 -12.42 -25.04 9.76
CA ILE A 232 -13.36 -25.72 8.84
C ILE A 232 -12.60 -26.74 7.99
N TYR A 233 -11.48 -26.36 7.38
CA TYR A 233 -10.69 -27.27 6.54
C TYR A 233 -10.16 -28.45 7.36
N LEU A 234 -9.65 -28.20 8.57
CA LEU A 234 -9.18 -29.26 9.47
C LEU A 234 -10.32 -30.23 9.83
N ALA A 235 -11.52 -29.69 10.13
CA ALA A 235 -12.69 -30.52 10.40
C ALA A 235 -13.07 -31.40 9.20
N ILE A 236 -13.03 -30.86 7.97
CA ILE A 236 -13.29 -31.65 6.76
C ILE A 236 -12.28 -32.79 6.62
N TYR A 237 -10.97 -32.53 6.81
CA TYR A 237 -9.95 -33.59 6.74
C TYR A 237 -10.15 -34.65 7.83
N VAL A 238 -10.51 -34.25 9.06
CA VAL A 238 -10.84 -35.20 10.14
C VAL A 238 -12.05 -36.07 9.74
N VAL A 239 -13.12 -35.47 9.20
CA VAL A 239 -14.30 -36.24 8.71
C VAL A 239 -13.89 -37.22 7.62
N VAL A 240 -13.07 -36.83 6.65
CA VAL A 240 -12.56 -37.72 5.59
C VAL A 240 -11.81 -38.92 6.15
N ILE A 241 -10.90 -38.66 7.12
CA ILE A 241 -10.11 -39.71 7.76
C ILE A 241 -11.03 -40.65 8.59
N CYS A 242 -11.93 -40.09 9.41
CA CYS A 242 -12.89 -40.89 10.19
C CYS A 242 -13.79 -41.73 9.29
N THR A 243 -14.27 -41.16 8.17
CA THR A 243 -15.07 -41.90 7.17
C THR A 243 -14.28 -43.07 6.59
N SER A 244 -13.01 -42.87 6.22
CA SER A 244 -12.13 -43.93 5.76
C SER A 244 -11.97 -45.08 6.76
N ILE A 245 -11.81 -44.73 8.04
CA ILE A 245 -11.65 -45.71 9.11
C ILE A 245 -12.98 -46.49 9.34
N ILE A 246 -14.12 -45.78 9.40
CA ILE A 246 -15.44 -46.38 9.63
C ILE A 246 -15.81 -47.31 8.48
N LEU A 247 -15.60 -46.89 7.24
CA LEU A 247 -15.90 -47.68 6.03
C LEU A 247 -14.81 -48.70 5.68
N GLN A 248 -13.72 -48.74 6.46
CA GLN A 248 -12.54 -49.61 6.19
C GLN A 248 -12.04 -49.56 4.74
N THR A 249 -12.03 -48.35 4.15
CA THR A 249 -11.60 -48.13 2.77
C THR A 249 -10.77 -46.87 2.62
N TRP A 250 -9.81 -46.88 1.68
CA TRP A 250 -8.99 -45.72 1.33
C TRP A 250 -9.70 -44.74 0.35
N ILE A 251 -10.88 -45.07 -0.16
CA ILE A 251 -11.56 -44.28 -1.17
C ILE A 251 -11.74 -42.80 -0.77
N PRO A 252 -12.22 -42.44 0.44
CA PRO A 252 -12.37 -41.03 0.81
C PRO A 252 -11.02 -40.27 0.80
N ILE A 253 -9.94 -40.92 1.24
CA ILE A 253 -8.58 -40.33 1.24
C ILE A 253 -8.11 -40.14 -0.20
N PHE A 254 -8.32 -41.11 -1.09
CA PHE A 254 -7.97 -41.00 -2.51
C PHE A 254 -8.76 -39.90 -3.22
N LEU A 255 -10.03 -39.67 -2.88
CA LEU A 255 -10.85 -38.66 -3.53
C LEU A 255 -10.62 -37.23 -2.99
N PHE A 256 -10.23 -37.05 -1.73
CA PHE A 256 -10.19 -35.71 -1.13
C PHE A 256 -8.77 -35.25 -0.67
N VAL A 257 -7.85 -36.18 -0.43
CA VAL A 257 -6.51 -35.85 0.08
C VAL A 257 -5.45 -36.08 -0.99
N LEU A 258 -5.44 -37.25 -1.61
CA LEU A 258 -4.37 -37.67 -2.52
C LEU A 258 -4.44 -37.15 -3.96
N PRO A 259 -5.53 -36.55 -4.47
CA PRO A 259 -5.56 -36.08 -5.86
C PRO A 259 -4.41 -35.08 -6.17
N GLN A 260 -3.99 -34.29 -5.18
CA GLN A 260 -2.89 -33.34 -5.34
C GLN A 260 -1.54 -34.02 -5.65
N ILE A 261 -1.30 -35.25 -5.16
CA ILE A 261 -0.09 -36.01 -5.46
C ILE A 261 -0.07 -36.45 -6.94
N PHE A 262 -1.21 -36.88 -7.45
CA PHE A 262 -1.31 -37.52 -8.77
C PHE A 262 -1.71 -36.54 -9.89
N GLY A 263 -2.27 -35.38 -9.55
CA GLY A 263 -2.80 -34.41 -10.53
C GLY A 263 -2.02 -33.11 -10.68
N THR A 264 -1.15 -32.74 -9.72
CA THR A 264 -0.45 -31.46 -9.72
C THR A 264 0.63 -31.34 -10.82
N TRP A 265 1.09 -32.43 -11.37
CA TRP A 265 2.13 -32.39 -12.40
C TRP A 265 1.76 -31.52 -13.61
N LEU A 266 0.49 -31.54 -14.05
CA LEU A 266 0.03 -30.72 -15.16
C LEU A 266 -0.09 -29.25 -14.75
N MET A 267 -0.48 -28.95 -13.49
CA MET A 267 -0.46 -27.60 -12.92
C MET A 267 0.97 -27.02 -12.95
N ILE A 268 1.98 -27.80 -12.53
CA ILE A 268 3.38 -27.36 -12.59
C ILE A 268 3.83 -27.10 -14.02
N VAL A 269 3.43 -27.99 -14.98
CA VAL A 269 3.74 -27.78 -16.40
C VAL A 269 3.15 -26.47 -16.93
N HIS A 270 1.96 -26.11 -16.52
CA HIS A 270 1.30 -24.86 -16.94
C HIS A 270 1.87 -23.65 -16.20
N ASN A 271 1.89 -23.66 -14.86
CA ASN A 271 2.24 -22.48 -14.05
C ASN A 271 3.73 -22.09 -14.21
N THR A 272 4.63 -23.06 -14.42
CA THR A 272 6.04 -22.75 -14.70
C THR A 272 6.20 -21.92 -15.98
N THR A 273 5.26 -22.00 -16.93
CA THR A 273 5.33 -21.16 -18.15
C THR A 273 5.09 -19.66 -17.86
N GLN A 274 4.50 -19.31 -16.72
CA GLN A 274 4.12 -17.94 -16.41
C GLN A 274 5.34 -17.02 -16.25
N HIS A 275 6.25 -17.31 -15.33
CA HIS A 275 7.33 -16.41 -14.91
C HIS A 275 8.74 -17.01 -14.96
N ALA A 276 8.87 -18.35 -15.01
CA ALA A 276 10.15 -19.01 -14.80
C ALA A 276 11.24 -18.57 -15.77
N GLY A 277 12.43 -18.23 -15.24
CA GLY A 277 13.59 -17.83 -16.03
C GLY A 277 13.54 -16.41 -16.60
N LEU A 278 12.49 -15.62 -16.36
CA LEU A 278 12.34 -14.23 -16.81
C LEU A 278 12.94 -13.24 -15.79
N ALA A 279 12.90 -11.93 -16.09
CA ALA A 279 13.46 -10.89 -15.25
C ALA A 279 12.73 -10.76 -13.89
N GLU A 280 13.47 -10.41 -12.86
CA GLU A 280 12.97 -10.05 -11.52
C GLU A 280 13.16 -8.55 -11.30
N ASN A 281 12.42 -7.96 -10.37
CA ASN A 281 12.52 -6.55 -9.98
C ASN A 281 12.33 -5.59 -11.17
N VAL A 282 11.36 -5.87 -12.04
CA VAL A 282 10.99 -5.04 -13.18
C VAL A 282 9.53 -4.60 -13.06
N LEU A 283 9.20 -3.42 -13.58
CA LEU A 283 7.85 -2.82 -13.52
C LEU A 283 7.12 -2.92 -14.87
N ASP A 284 7.37 -4.00 -15.62
CA ASP A 284 6.76 -4.26 -16.92
C ASP A 284 6.47 -5.75 -17.07
N HIS A 285 5.19 -6.12 -17.08
CA HIS A 285 4.77 -7.52 -17.18
C HIS A 285 5.19 -8.19 -18.49
N ARG A 286 5.53 -7.45 -19.52
CA ARG A 286 6.09 -7.97 -20.77
C ARG A 286 7.48 -8.58 -20.59
N LEU A 287 8.19 -8.20 -19.51
CA LEU A 287 9.55 -8.69 -19.17
C LEU A 287 9.54 -9.87 -18.20
N ASN A 288 8.50 -10.00 -17.37
CA ASN A 288 8.42 -11.02 -16.31
C ASN A 288 7.28 -12.01 -16.44
N CYS A 289 6.40 -11.86 -17.46
CA CYS A 289 5.30 -12.79 -17.75
C CYS A 289 5.39 -13.37 -19.17
N ARG A 290 4.76 -14.52 -19.43
CA ARG A 290 4.66 -15.15 -20.75
C ARG A 290 3.21 -15.36 -21.18
N THR A 291 3.02 -15.26 -22.48
CA THR A 291 1.82 -15.76 -23.17
C THR A 291 2.18 -16.97 -24.02
N VAL A 292 1.43 -18.07 -23.85
CA VAL A 292 1.71 -19.35 -24.50
C VAL A 292 0.45 -19.90 -25.14
N TYR A 293 0.50 -20.21 -26.44
CA TYR A 293 -0.66 -20.85 -27.09
C TYR A 293 -0.81 -22.30 -26.63
N MET A 294 -2.05 -22.68 -26.32
CA MET A 294 -2.40 -24.00 -25.82
C MET A 294 -3.55 -24.59 -26.60
N ASN A 295 -3.64 -25.93 -26.64
CA ASN A 295 -4.75 -26.65 -27.23
C ASN A 295 -6.06 -26.39 -26.42
N PRO A 296 -7.26 -26.69 -27.01
CA PRO A 296 -8.55 -26.42 -26.37
C PRO A 296 -8.72 -27.09 -24.99
N ILE A 297 -8.19 -28.31 -24.80
CA ILE A 297 -8.28 -29.05 -23.54
C ILE A 297 -7.47 -28.33 -22.46
N SER A 298 -6.21 -27.99 -22.76
CA SER A 298 -5.37 -27.22 -21.83
C SER A 298 -5.96 -25.85 -21.53
N ARG A 299 -6.57 -25.17 -22.50
CA ARG A 299 -7.26 -23.88 -22.29
C ARG A 299 -8.48 -24.01 -21.39
N PHE A 300 -9.26 -25.10 -21.51
CA PHE A 300 -10.37 -25.39 -20.61
C PHE A 300 -9.90 -25.67 -19.19
N ILE A 301 -8.87 -26.53 -19.03
CA ILE A 301 -8.28 -26.85 -17.74
C ILE A 301 -7.71 -25.59 -17.08
N TYR A 302 -7.05 -24.74 -17.86
CA TYR A 302 -6.31 -23.56 -17.38
C TYR A 302 -7.07 -22.25 -17.44
N TRP A 303 -8.32 -22.25 -17.85
CA TRP A 303 -9.21 -21.08 -17.97
C TRP A 303 -8.53 -19.88 -18.65
N ASN A 304 -7.89 -20.09 -19.79
CA ASN A 304 -7.15 -19.08 -20.54
C ASN A 304 -6.04 -18.35 -19.75
N MET A 305 -5.59 -18.84 -18.57
CA MET A 305 -4.46 -18.28 -17.83
C MET A 305 -3.13 -18.41 -18.60
N ASN A 306 -3.12 -19.05 -19.73
CA ASN A 306 -2.03 -19.06 -20.70
C ASN A 306 -1.78 -17.68 -21.35
N TYR A 307 -2.73 -16.75 -21.27
CA TYR A 307 -2.57 -15.32 -21.60
C TYR A 307 -2.13 -14.53 -20.36
N HIS A 308 -1.02 -14.95 -19.76
CA HIS A 308 -0.65 -14.49 -18.43
C HIS A 308 -0.08 -13.05 -18.42
N THR A 309 0.58 -12.63 -19.50
CA THR A 309 1.02 -11.24 -19.68
C THR A 309 -0.18 -10.29 -19.71
N GLU A 310 -1.21 -10.64 -20.46
CA GLU A 310 -2.46 -9.89 -20.60
C GLU A 310 -3.21 -9.83 -19.26
N HIS A 311 -3.27 -10.96 -18.56
CA HIS A 311 -3.93 -11.07 -17.27
C HIS A 311 -3.26 -10.19 -16.19
N HIS A 312 -1.93 -10.22 -16.06
CA HIS A 312 -1.22 -9.35 -15.11
C HIS A 312 -1.34 -7.87 -15.47
N MET A 313 -1.36 -7.54 -16.74
CA MET A 313 -1.49 -6.17 -17.22
C MET A 313 -2.91 -5.62 -16.98
N PHE A 314 -3.96 -6.49 -17.11
CA PHE A 314 -5.36 -6.12 -16.99
C PHE A 314 -6.17 -7.15 -16.18
N PRO A 315 -5.95 -7.26 -14.86
CA PRO A 315 -6.53 -8.33 -14.03
C PRO A 315 -8.06 -8.26 -13.87
N LEU A 316 -8.68 -7.15 -14.27
CA LEU A 316 -10.15 -7.02 -14.29
C LEU A 316 -10.80 -7.66 -15.52
N VAL A 317 -10.03 -7.97 -16.58
CA VAL A 317 -10.57 -8.61 -17.79
C VAL A 317 -10.83 -10.08 -17.50
N PRO A 318 -12.09 -10.55 -17.60
CA PRO A 318 -12.42 -11.94 -17.28
C PRO A 318 -11.75 -12.92 -18.24
N TYR A 319 -11.47 -14.14 -17.77
CA TYR A 319 -10.75 -15.18 -18.50
C TYR A 319 -11.27 -15.43 -19.92
N HIS A 320 -12.60 -15.35 -20.11
CA HIS A 320 -13.23 -15.58 -21.43
C HIS A 320 -12.96 -14.46 -22.44
N ALA A 321 -12.52 -13.27 -21.97
CA ALA A 321 -12.20 -12.13 -22.82
C ALA A 321 -10.69 -11.98 -23.06
N LEU A 322 -9.81 -12.67 -22.31
CA LEU A 322 -8.35 -12.62 -22.48
C LEU A 322 -7.87 -12.90 -23.91
N PRO A 323 -8.44 -13.88 -24.66
CA PRO A 323 -8.05 -14.09 -26.06
C PRO A 323 -8.32 -12.88 -26.96
N LYS A 324 -9.41 -12.13 -26.70
CA LYS A 324 -9.73 -10.91 -27.44
C LYS A 324 -8.82 -9.75 -27.05
N LEU A 325 -8.50 -9.63 -25.78
CA LEU A 325 -7.51 -8.65 -25.28
C LEU A 325 -6.15 -8.90 -25.94
N HIS A 326 -5.71 -10.17 -25.97
CA HIS A 326 -4.47 -10.57 -26.63
C HIS A 326 -4.39 -10.06 -28.08
N GLU A 327 -5.42 -10.30 -28.86
CA GLU A 327 -5.44 -9.82 -30.28
C GLU A 327 -5.29 -8.31 -30.42
N LEU A 328 -5.72 -7.55 -29.43
CA LEU A 328 -5.59 -6.09 -29.44
C LEU A 328 -4.19 -5.58 -29.04
N ILE A 329 -3.51 -6.29 -28.13
CA ILE A 329 -2.24 -5.80 -27.56
C ILE A 329 -1.01 -6.60 -27.99
N LYS A 330 -1.17 -7.72 -28.72
CA LYS A 330 -0.08 -8.63 -29.11
C LYS A 330 1.10 -7.93 -29.82
N ASP A 331 0.80 -6.89 -30.61
CA ASP A 331 1.84 -6.12 -31.34
C ASP A 331 2.72 -5.26 -30.43
N ASP A 332 2.27 -5.00 -29.19
CA ASP A 332 3.01 -4.30 -28.16
C ASP A 332 3.68 -5.26 -27.16
N CYS A 333 3.42 -6.56 -27.29
CA CYS A 333 3.98 -7.60 -26.44
C CYS A 333 5.11 -8.37 -27.15
N PRO A 334 6.00 -9.03 -26.38
CA PRO A 334 6.97 -9.95 -26.97
C PRO A 334 6.26 -11.09 -27.74
N PRO A 335 6.94 -11.72 -28.73
CA PRO A 335 6.37 -12.82 -29.50
C PRO A 335 5.84 -13.95 -28.58
N VAL A 336 4.65 -14.44 -28.91
CA VAL A 336 3.98 -15.53 -28.19
C VAL A 336 4.69 -16.86 -28.41
N TYR A 337 4.74 -17.71 -27.39
CA TYR A 337 5.20 -19.09 -27.54
C TYR A 337 4.08 -19.93 -28.18
N ILE A 338 4.36 -20.51 -29.35
CA ILE A 338 3.39 -21.26 -30.16
C ILE A 338 2.89 -22.56 -29.51
N SER A 339 3.56 -23.03 -28.45
CA SER A 339 3.17 -24.21 -27.67
C SER A 339 3.85 -24.27 -26.32
N ILE A 340 3.31 -25.06 -25.40
CA ILE A 340 3.94 -25.40 -24.12
C ILE A 340 5.36 -25.96 -24.32
N TYR A 341 5.53 -26.85 -25.29
CA TYR A 341 6.85 -27.43 -25.61
C TYR A 341 7.87 -26.32 -25.95
N LYS A 342 7.46 -25.34 -26.78
CA LYS A 342 8.34 -24.25 -27.16
C LYS A 342 8.70 -23.33 -25.97
N ALA A 343 7.76 -23.09 -25.07
CA ALA A 343 8.04 -22.36 -23.82
C ALA A 343 9.04 -23.13 -22.94
N TRP A 344 8.84 -24.41 -22.74
CA TRP A 344 9.71 -25.26 -21.95
C TRP A 344 11.11 -25.43 -22.56
N SER A 345 11.26 -25.40 -23.89
CA SER A 345 12.55 -25.44 -24.56
C SER A 345 13.44 -24.22 -24.25
N GLU A 346 12.86 -23.11 -23.81
CA GLU A 346 13.56 -21.93 -23.30
C GLU A 346 13.73 -22.00 -21.76
N ILE A 347 12.67 -22.41 -21.05
CA ILE A 347 12.64 -22.40 -19.58
C ILE A 347 13.69 -23.35 -19.00
N LEU A 348 13.78 -24.60 -19.48
CA LEU A 348 14.68 -25.58 -18.93
C LEU A 348 16.16 -25.16 -18.99
N PRO A 349 16.70 -24.71 -20.13
CA PRO A 349 18.07 -24.18 -20.19
C PRO A 349 18.28 -22.97 -19.30
N ALA A 350 17.28 -22.05 -19.23
CA ALA A 350 17.37 -20.85 -18.41
C ALA A 350 17.47 -21.20 -16.93
N VAL A 351 16.54 -22.04 -16.42
CA VAL A 351 16.51 -22.48 -15.02
C VAL A 351 17.79 -23.28 -14.69
N LYS A 352 18.26 -24.15 -15.59
CA LYS A 352 19.54 -24.89 -15.41
C LYS A 352 20.72 -23.93 -15.31
N ARG A 353 20.75 -22.87 -16.10
CA ARG A 353 21.80 -21.85 -16.05
C ARG A 353 21.75 -21.04 -14.76
N GLN A 354 20.56 -20.71 -14.27
CA GLN A 354 20.35 -19.98 -13.00
C GLN A 354 20.90 -20.71 -11.76
N VAL A 355 21.11 -22.04 -11.83
CA VAL A 355 21.77 -22.79 -10.75
C VAL A 355 23.20 -22.31 -10.55
N LYS A 356 23.91 -21.99 -11.65
CA LYS A 356 25.32 -21.56 -11.64
C LYS A 356 25.45 -20.03 -11.66
N GLU A 357 24.52 -19.37 -12.32
CA GLU A 357 24.47 -17.91 -12.53
C GLU A 357 23.09 -17.39 -12.04
N PRO A 358 22.88 -17.17 -10.73
CA PRO A 358 21.57 -16.74 -10.19
C PRO A 358 21.03 -15.44 -10.82
N GLY A 359 21.92 -14.55 -11.25
CA GLY A 359 21.56 -13.31 -11.94
C GLY A 359 21.11 -13.46 -13.40
N TYR A 360 21.23 -14.66 -13.97
CA TYR A 360 20.82 -14.90 -15.36
C TYR A 360 19.29 -14.84 -15.52
N TYR A 361 18.83 -14.23 -16.59
CA TYR A 361 17.43 -14.29 -17.04
C TYR A 361 17.34 -14.18 -18.56
N VAL A 362 16.25 -14.65 -19.13
CA VAL A 362 15.97 -14.55 -20.57
C VAL A 362 15.65 -13.10 -20.91
N LYS A 363 16.55 -12.45 -21.66
CA LYS A 363 16.37 -11.07 -22.13
C LYS A 363 15.28 -11.03 -23.20
N ARG A 364 14.26 -10.24 -22.97
CA ARG A 364 13.16 -10.02 -23.92
C ARG A 364 13.37 -8.74 -24.70
N LYS A 365 13.15 -8.79 -26.00
CA LYS A 365 13.12 -7.60 -26.85
C LYS A 365 11.69 -7.07 -26.90
N LEU A 366 11.49 -5.88 -26.35
CA LEU A 366 10.19 -5.21 -26.39
C LEU A 366 10.00 -4.49 -27.74
N PRO A 367 8.78 -4.49 -28.30
CA PRO A 367 8.42 -3.60 -29.38
C PRO A 367 8.60 -2.12 -28.99
N LYS A 368 8.67 -1.23 -29.97
CA LYS A 368 8.65 0.23 -29.69
C LYS A 368 7.29 0.58 -29.09
N ALA A 369 7.29 1.26 -27.93
CA ALA A 369 6.07 1.67 -27.26
C ALA A 369 5.14 2.45 -28.20
N LYS A 370 3.88 2.03 -28.29
CA LYS A 370 2.84 2.78 -29.00
C LYS A 370 2.41 3.96 -28.10
N THR A 371 2.64 5.18 -28.56
CA THR A 371 2.10 6.38 -27.93
C THR A 371 0.69 6.59 -28.47
N ILE A 372 -0.32 6.10 -27.77
CA ILE A 372 -1.73 6.46 -28.05
C ILE A 372 -2.09 7.51 -27.01
N ALA A 373 -2.62 8.64 -27.46
CA ALA A 373 -3.19 9.63 -26.52
C ALA A 373 -4.29 8.96 -25.71
N PRO A 374 -4.30 9.12 -24.37
CA PRO A 374 -5.31 8.48 -23.51
C PRO A 374 -6.69 9.03 -23.87
N GLU A 375 -7.57 8.18 -24.41
CA GLU A 375 -8.98 8.50 -24.62
C GLU A 375 -9.69 8.74 -23.26
N GLY A 376 -10.55 9.76 -23.21
CA GLY A 376 -11.30 10.09 -21.98
C GLY A 376 -10.47 10.83 -20.94
N LEU A 377 -9.31 11.39 -21.32
CA LEU A 377 -8.59 12.34 -20.53
C LEU A 377 -8.97 13.76 -20.98
N VAL A 378 -9.60 14.49 -20.10
CA VAL A 378 -9.88 15.92 -20.27
C VAL A 378 -8.91 16.69 -19.36
N LYS A 379 -8.22 17.66 -19.92
CA LYS A 379 -7.33 18.58 -19.16
C LYS A 379 -7.83 20.01 -19.29
N SER A 380 -7.89 20.69 -18.18
CA SER A 380 -8.25 22.11 -18.15
C SER A 380 -7.40 22.87 -17.14
N ASN A 381 -6.92 24.02 -17.54
CA ASN A 381 -6.28 25.02 -16.68
C ASN A 381 -7.16 26.28 -16.51
N VAL A 382 -8.40 26.21 -16.99
CA VAL A 382 -9.36 27.33 -16.87
C VAL A 382 -9.77 27.45 -15.40
N LEU A 383 -9.77 28.66 -14.87
CA LEU A 383 -10.24 28.89 -13.50
C LEU A 383 -11.75 28.62 -13.40
N PRO A 384 -12.24 28.10 -12.25
CA PRO A 384 -13.66 27.92 -12.02
C PRO A 384 -14.38 29.29 -12.07
N ASP A 385 -15.69 29.24 -12.32
CA ASP A 385 -16.54 30.42 -12.19
C ASP A 385 -16.65 30.87 -10.72
N ALA A 386 -17.37 31.99 -10.48
CA ALA A 386 -17.51 32.58 -9.16
C ALA A 386 -18.15 31.64 -8.12
N ASP A 387 -18.87 30.60 -8.57
CA ASP A 387 -19.54 29.61 -7.72
C ASP A 387 -18.74 28.30 -7.62
N GLY A 388 -17.54 28.22 -8.20
CA GLY A 388 -16.62 27.09 -8.16
C GLY A 388 -16.88 26.02 -9.22
N TRP A 389 -17.66 26.31 -10.27
CA TRP A 389 -17.96 25.38 -11.34
C TRP A 389 -16.99 25.46 -12.51
N LEU A 390 -16.67 24.29 -13.07
CA LEU A 390 -15.85 24.12 -14.28
C LEU A 390 -16.61 23.31 -15.32
N LYS A 391 -16.59 23.76 -16.57
CA LYS A 391 -17.01 22.94 -17.71
C LYS A 391 -15.95 21.89 -17.98
N VAL A 392 -16.36 20.60 -18.01
CA VAL A 392 -15.44 19.47 -18.22
C VAL A 392 -15.48 18.99 -19.67
N CYS A 393 -16.63 18.53 -20.17
CA CYS A 393 -16.79 17.94 -21.50
C CYS A 393 -18.24 18.03 -21.95
N SER A 394 -18.53 17.58 -23.20
CA SER A 394 -19.91 17.39 -23.63
C SER A 394 -20.58 16.26 -22.88
N ASP A 395 -21.90 16.33 -22.68
CA ASP A 395 -22.71 15.28 -22.05
C ASP A 395 -22.61 13.94 -22.80
N ASN A 396 -22.44 14.01 -24.12
CA ASN A 396 -22.26 12.84 -25.00
C ASN A 396 -20.89 12.16 -24.90
N ASP A 397 -19.90 12.78 -24.23
CA ASP A 397 -18.57 12.17 -24.06
C ASP A 397 -18.56 11.11 -22.94
N LEU A 398 -19.55 11.10 -22.06
CA LEU A 398 -19.68 10.18 -20.93
C LEU A 398 -20.92 9.31 -21.07
N ASP A 399 -20.78 8.10 -21.63
CA ASP A 399 -21.86 7.12 -21.80
C ASP A 399 -22.36 6.55 -20.45
N ILE A 400 -23.50 5.83 -20.47
CA ILE A 400 -24.01 5.08 -19.31
C ILE A 400 -22.99 4.00 -18.91
N GLU A 401 -22.79 3.83 -17.59
CA GLU A 401 -21.78 2.95 -16.98
C GLU A 401 -20.35 3.25 -17.48
N ASP A 402 -20.01 4.53 -17.63
CA ASP A 402 -18.73 4.99 -18.16
C ASP A 402 -18.02 5.93 -17.21
N ILE A 403 -16.71 6.10 -17.42
CA ILE A 403 -15.83 6.90 -16.56
C ILE A 403 -14.92 7.77 -17.41
N ILE A 404 -14.77 9.04 -17.03
CA ILE A 404 -13.82 9.99 -17.63
C ILE A 404 -12.83 10.45 -16.56
N ARG A 405 -11.58 10.59 -16.95
CA ARG A 405 -10.55 11.28 -16.17
C ARG A 405 -10.57 12.77 -16.49
N PHE A 406 -10.62 13.58 -15.45
CA PHE A 406 -10.49 15.03 -15.56
C PHE A 406 -9.32 15.51 -14.73
N ASP A 407 -8.30 16.11 -15.39
CA ASP A 407 -7.14 16.70 -14.74
C ASP A 407 -7.28 18.22 -14.76
N HIS A 408 -7.25 18.85 -13.59
CA HIS A 408 -7.30 20.29 -13.42
C HIS A 408 -6.15 20.77 -12.53
N ILE A 409 -5.19 21.50 -13.11
CA ILE A 409 -3.98 22.01 -12.44
C ILE A 409 -3.22 20.84 -11.76
N LYS A 410 -3.27 20.73 -10.43
CA LYS A 410 -2.59 19.68 -9.63
C LYS A 410 -3.56 18.61 -9.13
N LYS A 411 -4.84 18.66 -9.46
CA LYS A 411 -5.86 17.70 -9.04
C LYS A 411 -6.34 16.85 -10.20
N THR A 412 -6.72 15.63 -9.90
CA THR A 412 -7.34 14.72 -10.85
C THR A 412 -8.63 14.15 -10.29
N PHE A 413 -9.64 14.04 -11.13
CA PHE A 413 -10.98 13.60 -10.77
C PHE A 413 -11.41 12.44 -11.66
N ALA A 414 -12.26 11.57 -11.12
CA ALA A 414 -12.97 10.56 -11.89
C ALA A 414 -14.44 10.95 -11.93
N LEU A 415 -14.97 11.12 -13.16
CA LEU A 415 -16.38 11.42 -13.42
C LEU A 415 -17.06 10.16 -13.90
N PHE A 416 -18.22 9.85 -13.37
CA PHE A 416 -18.96 8.63 -13.64
C PHE A 416 -20.38 8.96 -14.10
N ARG A 417 -20.91 8.12 -15.02
CA ARG A 417 -22.34 8.03 -15.26
C ARG A 417 -22.78 6.61 -14.91
N ASP A 418 -23.66 6.48 -13.93
CA ASP A 418 -24.13 5.17 -13.47
C ASP A 418 -25.12 4.50 -14.44
N SER A 419 -25.58 3.30 -14.09
CA SER A 419 -26.54 2.52 -14.92
C SER A 419 -27.93 3.19 -15.05
N GLN A 420 -28.24 4.16 -14.21
CA GLN A 420 -29.48 4.96 -14.25
C GLN A 420 -29.30 6.29 -15.01
N GLY A 421 -28.07 6.58 -15.46
CA GLY A 421 -27.73 7.81 -16.14
C GLY A 421 -27.39 8.98 -15.21
N CYS A 422 -27.32 8.77 -13.89
CA CYS A 422 -26.93 9.78 -12.93
C CYS A 422 -25.43 10.05 -12.99
N LEU A 423 -25.06 11.33 -12.85
CA LEU A 423 -23.67 11.78 -12.82
C LEU A 423 -23.12 11.76 -11.39
N HIS A 424 -21.88 11.30 -11.24
CA HIS A 424 -21.13 11.31 -9.99
C HIS A 424 -19.68 11.73 -10.26
N ALA A 425 -19.02 12.32 -9.27
CA ALA A 425 -17.61 12.67 -9.37
C ALA A 425 -16.90 12.45 -8.04
N THR A 426 -15.69 11.91 -8.11
CA THR A 426 -14.83 11.67 -6.94
C THR A 426 -13.40 12.14 -7.20
N ASP A 427 -12.55 12.12 -6.17
CA ASP A 427 -11.10 12.11 -6.37
C ASP A 427 -10.74 11.03 -7.39
N GLY A 428 -9.79 11.35 -8.28
CA GLY A 428 -9.41 10.45 -9.37
C GLY A 428 -8.52 9.28 -8.94
N ILE A 429 -7.82 9.39 -7.81
CA ILE A 429 -6.81 8.42 -7.37
C ILE A 429 -7.37 7.52 -6.25
N CYS A 430 -7.18 6.22 -6.42
CA CYS A 430 -7.51 5.21 -5.42
C CYS A 430 -6.69 5.42 -4.14
N THR A 431 -7.35 5.49 -2.98
CA THR A 431 -6.73 5.73 -1.67
C THR A 431 -5.82 4.60 -1.17
N HIS A 432 -5.85 3.41 -1.82
CA HIS A 432 -5.01 2.27 -1.46
C HIS A 432 -3.80 2.10 -2.38
N GLY A 433 -3.96 2.24 -3.70
CA GLY A 433 -2.95 1.78 -4.66
C GLY A 433 -2.45 2.82 -5.65
N ASN A 434 -2.67 4.11 -5.42
CA ASN A 434 -2.24 5.25 -6.28
C ASN A 434 -2.57 5.11 -7.78
N THR A 435 -3.60 4.33 -8.12
CA THR A 435 -4.04 4.09 -9.50
C THR A 435 -5.26 4.95 -9.81
N HIS A 436 -5.34 5.49 -11.02
CA HIS A 436 -6.47 6.31 -11.42
C HIS A 436 -7.74 5.47 -11.60
N LEU A 437 -8.85 5.90 -10.99
CA LEU A 437 -10.12 5.17 -10.98
C LEU A 437 -10.81 5.17 -12.35
N SER A 438 -10.46 6.08 -13.27
CA SER A 438 -10.99 6.04 -14.64
C SER A 438 -10.59 4.81 -15.44
N GLU A 439 -9.59 4.07 -15.00
CA GLU A 439 -9.17 2.79 -15.59
C GLU A 439 -9.94 1.60 -14.99
N GLY A 440 -10.79 1.86 -14.00
CA GLY A 440 -11.55 0.86 -13.28
C GLY A 440 -12.86 0.48 -13.95
N LEU A 441 -13.66 -0.29 -13.23
CA LEU A 441 -14.96 -0.78 -13.69
C LEU A 441 -16.08 -0.23 -12.81
N ILE A 442 -17.02 0.50 -13.41
CA ILE A 442 -18.27 0.89 -12.74
C ILE A 442 -19.27 -0.26 -12.82
N LYS A 443 -19.98 -0.51 -11.72
CA LYS A 443 -21.03 -1.52 -11.61
C LYS A 443 -22.15 -0.97 -10.72
N GLY A 444 -23.18 -0.45 -11.34
CA GLY A 444 -24.22 0.31 -10.64
C GLY A 444 -23.63 1.53 -9.95
N LYS A 445 -23.73 1.59 -8.63
CA LYS A 445 -23.18 2.69 -7.79
C LYS A 445 -21.80 2.39 -7.20
N ILE A 446 -21.10 1.39 -7.71
CA ILE A 446 -19.79 0.97 -7.23
C ILE A 446 -18.73 1.17 -8.32
N ILE A 447 -17.62 1.79 -7.98
CA ILE A 447 -16.38 1.76 -8.76
C ILE A 447 -15.41 0.71 -8.21
N GLU A 448 -14.92 -0.16 -9.05
CA GLU A 448 -13.92 -1.16 -8.73
C GLU A 448 -12.56 -0.72 -9.26
N CYS A 449 -11.59 -0.56 -8.36
CA CYS A 449 -10.24 -0.13 -8.69
C CYS A 449 -9.52 -1.19 -9.54
N PRO A 450 -8.82 -0.82 -10.63
CA PRO A 450 -8.20 -1.78 -11.55
C PRO A 450 -7.01 -2.53 -10.95
N LYS A 451 -6.36 -1.97 -9.93
CA LYS A 451 -5.12 -2.54 -9.40
C LYS A 451 -5.36 -3.70 -8.41
N HIS A 452 -6.30 -3.54 -7.47
CA HIS A 452 -6.51 -4.53 -6.40
C HIS A 452 -7.98 -4.91 -6.19
N ASN A 453 -8.87 -4.57 -7.13
CA ASN A 453 -10.30 -4.84 -7.06
C ASN A 453 -10.99 -4.31 -5.80
N GLY A 454 -10.38 -3.33 -5.13
CA GLY A 454 -10.99 -2.57 -4.06
C GLY A 454 -12.17 -1.77 -4.59
N ARG A 455 -13.23 -1.60 -3.80
CA ARG A 455 -14.48 -0.98 -4.24
C ARG A 455 -14.82 0.23 -3.40
N PHE A 456 -15.33 1.27 -4.07
CA PHE A 456 -15.91 2.46 -3.45
C PHE A 456 -17.35 2.64 -3.92
N ASN A 457 -18.19 3.19 -3.07
CA ASN A 457 -19.47 3.74 -3.47
C ASN A 457 -19.24 5.11 -4.14
N ILE A 458 -19.75 5.31 -5.37
CA ILE A 458 -19.54 6.56 -6.11
C ILE A 458 -20.44 7.71 -5.64
N GLU A 459 -21.49 7.44 -4.86
CA GLU A 459 -22.40 8.48 -4.34
C GLU A 459 -21.76 9.24 -3.18
N ASP A 460 -21.16 8.52 -2.24
CA ASP A 460 -20.63 9.08 -1.00
C ASP A 460 -19.12 8.87 -0.81
N GLY A 461 -18.45 8.16 -1.74
CA GLY A 461 -17.03 7.85 -1.67
C GLY A 461 -16.65 6.80 -0.63
N SER A 462 -17.61 6.15 0.04
CA SER A 462 -17.32 5.20 1.13
C SER A 462 -16.63 3.92 0.63
N PRO A 463 -15.74 3.30 1.45
CA PRO A 463 -15.17 2.01 1.17
C PRO A 463 -16.25 0.92 1.13
N ALA A 464 -16.32 0.14 0.04
CA ALA A 464 -17.29 -0.93 -0.13
C ALA A 464 -16.65 -2.34 -0.14
N ARG A 465 -15.35 -2.44 -0.38
CA ARG A 465 -14.60 -3.71 -0.35
C ARG A 465 -13.12 -3.47 -0.08
N ALA A 466 -12.53 -4.32 0.78
CA ALA A 466 -11.08 -4.39 0.97
C ALA A 466 -10.32 -4.60 -0.38
N PRO A 467 -9.11 -4.05 -0.51
CA PRO A 467 -8.28 -3.48 0.55
C PRO A 467 -8.52 -2.00 0.88
N ILE A 468 -9.61 -1.41 0.42
CA ILE A 468 -9.93 0.00 0.67
C ILE A 468 -10.32 0.18 2.13
N CYS A 469 -9.62 1.09 2.84
CA CYS A 469 -9.91 1.47 4.22
C CYS A 469 -10.29 2.95 4.35
N GLN A 470 -9.88 3.79 3.39
CA GLN A 470 -10.18 5.23 3.37
C GLN A 470 -11.12 5.57 2.22
N GLY A 471 -12.09 6.46 2.46
CA GLY A 471 -13.01 6.92 1.46
C GLY A 471 -12.42 7.93 0.47
N LEU A 472 -13.19 8.21 -0.58
CA LEU A 472 -12.91 9.25 -1.59
C LEU A 472 -13.72 10.51 -1.27
N ALA A 473 -13.18 11.68 -1.59
CA ALA A 473 -14.00 12.89 -1.67
C ALA A 473 -14.91 12.79 -2.91
N THR A 474 -16.15 13.28 -2.77
CA THR A 474 -17.11 13.43 -3.85
C THR A 474 -17.33 14.90 -4.18
N TYR A 475 -17.75 15.19 -5.39
CA TYR A 475 -17.90 16.56 -5.87
C TYR A 475 -19.26 16.72 -6.55
N PRO A 476 -19.95 17.89 -6.37
CA PRO A 476 -21.16 18.20 -7.12
C PRO A 476 -20.87 18.22 -8.62
N ILE A 477 -21.69 17.52 -9.37
CA ILE A 477 -21.59 17.40 -10.83
C ILE A 477 -22.99 17.46 -11.43
N GLU A 478 -23.14 18.14 -12.54
CA GLU A 478 -24.43 18.25 -13.23
C GLU A 478 -24.25 18.45 -14.73
N SER A 479 -25.32 18.22 -15.49
CA SER A 479 -25.41 18.53 -16.91
C SER A 479 -26.15 19.86 -17.07
N ARG A 480 -25.53 20.82 -17.79
CA ARG A 480 -26.09 22.12 -18.19
C ARG A 480 -25.75 22.36 -19.66
N ASP A 481 -26.74 22.75 -20.45
CA ASP A 481 -26.56 23.10 -21.87
C ASP A 481 -25.74 22.07 -22.65
N GLU A 482 -26.12 20.79 -22.54
CA GLU A 482 -25.44 19.65 -23.18
C GLU A 482 -23.97 19.45 -22.76
N ASN A 483 -23.54 20.04 -21.63
CA ASN A 483 -22.20 19.91 -21.11
C ASN A 483 -22.19 19.46 -19.65
N ILE A 484 -21.18 18.71 -19.28
CA ILE A 484 -20.93 18.27 -17.91
C ILE A 484 -20.14 19.34 -17.17
N TRP A 485 -20.64 19.76 -16.01
CA TRP A 485 -20.03 20.74 -15.13
C TRP A 485 -19.70 20.10 -13.79
N LEU A 486 -18.51 20.40 -13.26
CA LEU A 486 -17.99 19.91 -12.00
C LEU A 486 -17.69 21.06 -11.05
N ASN A 487 -18.20 21.00 -9.82
CA ASN A 487 -17.83 21.96 -8.78
C ASN A 487 -16.65 21.42 -7.97
N ILE A 488 -15.46 21.99 -8.16
CA ILE A 488 -14.22 21.49 -7.56
C ILE A 488 -13.96 22.03 -6.14
N GLU A 489 -14.73 23.01 -5.69
CA GLU A 489 -14.57 23.67 -4.39
C GLU A 489 -15.46 23.05 -3.31
N LYS A 490 -16.61 22.47 -3.69
CA LYS A 490 -17.58 21.87 -2.77
C LYS A 490 -17.36 20.37 -2.61
N ALA A 491 -16.20 19.98 -2.08
CA ALA A 491 -15.92 18.57 -1.78
C ALA A 491 -16.84 18.05 -0.66
N GLY A 492 -17.40 16.86 -0.86
CA GLY A 492 -18.25 16.09 0.06
C GLY A 492 -17.80 14.64 0.20
N GLY A 493 -18.66 13.78 0.76
CA GLY A 493 -18.43 12.33 0.83
C GLY A 493 -17.50 11.86 1.94
N ALA A 494 -17.28 10.53 1.98
CA ALA A 494 -16.54 9.85 3.06
C ALA A 494 -15.05 10.22 3.13
N GLY A 495 -14.46 10.66 2.02
CA GLY A 495 -13.07 11.14 1.97
C GLY A 495 -12.93 12.65 2.19
N SER A 496 -14.04 13.36 2.22
CA SER A 496 -14.04 14.81 2.46
C SER A 496 -14.12 15.08 3.96
N ARG A 497 -12.99 15.30 4.60
CA ARG A 497 -13.00 16.18 5.77
C ARG A 497 -13.21 17.58 5.21
N LYS A 498 -14.27 18.29 5.63
CA LYS A 498 -14.50 19.69 5.24
C LYS A 498 -13.23 20.48 5.55
N LYS A 499 -12.51 20.91 4.51
CA LYS A 499 -11.35 21.78 4.64
C LYS A 499 -11.85 23.14 5.07
N LYS A 500 -11.91 23.38 6.39
CA LYS A 500 -12.25 24.68 6.92
C LYS A 500 -10.98 25.52 6.98
N SER A 501 -11.01 26.69 6.38
CA SER A 501 -9.95 27.69 6.49
C SER A 501 -10.24 28.59 7.69
N TYR A 502 -9.22 28.90 8.46
CA TYR A 502 -9.29 29.70 9.66
C TYR A 502 -8.34 30.88 9.53
N ASP A 503 -8.84 32.08 9.84
CA ASP A 503 -8.01 33.27 10.04
C ASP A 503 -7.58 33.34 11.50
N LEU A 504 -6.26 33.24 11.71
CA LEU A 504 -5.65 33.16 13.02
C LEU A 504 -4.75 34.36 13.27
N LYS A 505 -4.64 34.76 14.52
CA LYS A 505 -3.74 35.81 14.99
C LYS A 505 -2.63 35.20 15.83
N VAL A 506 -1.40 35.66 15.59
CA VAL A 506 -0.24 35.28 16.42
C VAL A 506 -0.37 35.94 17.79
N VAL A 507 -0.43 35.13 18.83
CA VAL A 507 -0.39 35.54 20.23
C VAL A 507 1.05 35.58 20.73
N SER A 508 1.82 34.53 20.43
CA SER A 508 3.21 34.39 20.84
C SER A 508 3.99 33.57 19.82
N ASN A 509 5.29 33.87 19.67
CA ASN A 509 6.21 33.11 18.83
C ASN A 509 7.61 33.15 19.46
N LYS A 510 7.84 32.33 20.48
CA LYS A 510 9.06 32.36 21.33
C LYS A 510 9.92 31.12 21.15
N ASN A 511 11.24 31.28 21.26
CA ASN A 511 12.12 30.13 21.29
C ASN A 511 11.87 29.29 22.55
N VAL A 512 11.74 27.98 22.36
CA VAL A 512 11.68 26.97 23.42
C VAL A 512 12.94 26.10 23.43
N SER A 513 13.69 26.12 22.32
CA SER A 513 15.02 25.52 22.21
C SER A 513 15.84 26.30 21.16
N THR A 514 17.10 25.93 20.95
CA THR A 514 18.01 26.61 20.01
C THR A 514 17.39 26.79 18.61
N PHE A 515 16.69 25.80 18.12
CA PHE A 515 16.17 25.76 16.76
C PHE A 515 14.64 25.59 16.69
N ILE A 516 13.92 25.70 17.81
CA ILE A 516 12.46 25.49 17.85
C ILE A 516 11.81 26.68 18.52
N LYS A 517 10.77 27.22 17.84
CA LYS A 517 9.83 28.18 18.42
C LYS A 517 8.49 27.49 18.74
N GLU A 518 7.89 27.92 19.86
CA GLU A 518 6.49 27.70 20.16
C GLU A 518 5.70 28.84 19.53
N LEU A 519 4.91 28.52 18.52
CA LEU A 519 3.95 29.43 17.90
C LEU A 519 2.59 29.20 18.52
N ILE A 520 1.98 30.27 19.07
CA ILE A 520 0.64 30.25 19.63
C ILE A 520 -0.26 31.11 18.75
N LEU A 521 -1.34 30.52 18.25
CA LEU A 521 -2.33 31.16 17.39
C LEU A 521 -3.72 31.11 18.02
N GLU A 522 -4.50 32.17 17.85
CA GLU A 522 -5.91 32.22 18.24
C GLU A 522 -6.78 32.63 17.05
N PRO A 523 -8.03 32.14 16.95
CA PRO A 523 -8.96 32.57 15.92
C PRO A 523 -9.18 34.09 16.01
N VAL A 524 -9.17 34.77 14.86
CA VAL A 524 -9.53 36.19 14.78
C VAL A 524 -11.01 36.41 15.18
N ASN A 525 -11.85 35.46 14.81
CA ASN A 525 -13.22 35.38 15.28
C ASN A 525 -13.26 34.56 16.57
N THR A 526 -13.36 35.23 17.72
CA THR A 526 -13.38 34.63 19.06
C THR A 526 -14.52 33.64 19.33
N ASN A 527 -15.57 33.63 18.53
CA ASN A 527 -16.67 32.68 18.59
C ASN A 527 -16.40 31.41 17.75
N GLU A 528 -15.28 31.35 17.05
CA GLU A 528 -14.93 30.22 16.21
C GLU A 528 -14.23 29.13 17.01
N ASN A 529 -14.89 27.99 17.17
CA ASN A 529 -14.28 26.80 17.79
C ASN A 529 -13.62 25.94 16.71
N ILE A 530 -12.34 25.65 16.91
CA ILE A 530 -11.55 24.78 16.03
C ILE A 530 -11.49 23.40 16.68
N ALA A 531 -12.34 22.50 16.19
CA ALA A 531 -12.35 21.11 16.65
C ALA A 531 -11.26 20.29 15.96
N TYR A 532 -10.44 19.59 16.74
CA TYR A 532 -9.42 18.65 16.25
C TYR A 532 -9.20 17.50 17.23
N VAL A 533 -8.57 16.44 16.74
CA VAL A 533 -8.22 15.26 17.55
C VAL A 533 -6.73 15.36 17.91
N PRO A 534 -6.32 15.01 19.14
CA PRO A 534 -4.90 14.96 19.51
C PRO A 534 -4.09 14.14 18.51
N GLY A 535 -2.97 14.69 18.01
CA GLY A 535 -2.19 14.14 16.92
C GLY A 535 -2.53 14.69 15.53
N ASP A 536 -3.57 15.51 15.40
CA ASP A 536 -3.84 16.25 14.17
C ASP A 536 -2.80 17.34 13.91
N TYR A 537 -2.68 17.73 12.63
CA TYR A 537 -1.91 18.88 12.16
C TYR A 537 -2.79 19.89 11.41
N MET A 538 -2.29 21.10 11.28
CA MET A 538 -2.87 22.13 10.42
C MET A 538 -1.93 22.42 9.25
N GLN A 539 -2.51 22.78 8.13
CA GLN A 539 -1.80 23.33 6.97
C GLN A 539 -1.75 24.85 7.09
N ILE A 540 -0.60 25.41 7.39
CA ILE A 540 -0.40 26.86 7.46
C ILE A 540 -0.05 27.37 6.07
N ASN A 541 -0.75 28.40 5.61
CA ASN A 541 -0.46 29.09 4.36
C ASN A 541 0.78 29.97 4.52
N ILE A 542 1.72 29.80 3.61
CA ILE A 542 2.97 30.58 3.56
C ILE A 542 2.84 31.54 2.37
N PRO A 543 2.65 32.84 2.60
CA PRO A 543 2.51 33.81 1.54
C PRO A 543 3.81 33.96 0.75
N GLU A 544 3.71 34.60 -0.41
CA GLU A 544 4.91 35.05 -1.13
C GLU A 544 5.69 36.07 -0.28
N TYR A 545 7.02 35.93 -0.25
CA TYR A 545 7.91 36.93 0.34
C TYR A 545 9.23 37.01 -0.41
N ASN A 546 9.70 38.21 -0.65
CA ASN A 546 10.90 38.45 -1.43
C ASN A 546 12.17 38.05 -0.66
N HIS A 547 12.23 38.40 0.63
CA HIS A 547 13.45 38.17 1.41
C HIS A 547 13.19 38.24 2.92
N ILE A 548 13.53 37.16 3.62
CA ILE A 548 13.57 37.10 5.07
C ILE A 548 15.00 36.86 5.48
N GLN A 549 15.63 37.81 6.15
CA GLN A 549 16.98 37.71 6.69
C GLN A 549 16.94 37.17 8.11
N PHE A 550 17.74 36.18 8.45
CA PHE A 550 17.72 35.52 9.75
C PHE A 550 18.29 36.39 10.88
N ASN A 551 19.08 37.42 10.56
CA ASN A 551 19.53 38.42 11.53
C ASN A 551 18.40 39.35 12.04
N GLN A 552 17.21 39.26 11.44
CA GLN A 552 16.03 39.99 11.91
C GLN A 552 15.18 39.19 12.91
N PHE A 553 15.52 37.92 13.13
CA PHE A 553 14.81 37.09 14.09
C PHE A 553 15.22 37.48 15.52
N ASP A 554 14.21 37.59 16.39
CA ASP A 554 14.40 37.73 17.82
C ASP A 554 14.73 36.37 18.40
N ILE A 555 16.01 36.15 18.69
CA ILE A 555 16.57 34.91 19.25
C ILE A 555 17.24 35.26 20.55
N PRO A 556 16.70 34.87 21.72
CA PRO A 556 17.27 35.20 23.01
C PRO A 556 18.50 34.34 23.34
N GLU A 557 19.29 34.80 24.31
CA GLU A 557 20.31 33.93 24.94
C GLU A 557 19.63 32.80 25.76
N PRO A 558 20.24 31.62 25.81
CA PRO A 558 21.58 31.25 25.30
C PRO A 558 21.60 30.85 23.81
N TYR A 559 20.48 30.88 23.11
CA TYR A 559 20.35 30.38 21.73
C TYR A 559 21.07 31.27 20.71
N ALA A 560 21.09 32.59 20.94
CA ALA A 560 21.72 33.55 20.03
C ALA A 560 23.24 33.30 19.90
N SER A 561 23.91 32.92 20.97
CA SER A 561 25.32 32.55 20.96
C SER A 561 25.61 31.37 20.04
N VAL A 562 24.75 30.34 20.03
CA VAL A 562 24.85 29.17 19.11
C VAL A 562 24.64 29.59 17.67
N TRP A 563 23.61 30.41 17.40
CA TRP A 563 23.32 30.94 16.07
C TRP A 563 24.45 31.76 15.49
N THR A 564 25.10 32.58 16.34
CA THR A 564 26.28 33.34 15.95
C THR A 564 27.46 32.44 15.61
N HIS A 565 27.75 31.46 16.48
CA HIS A 565 28.86 30.53 16.27
C HIS A 565 28.69 29.70 15.00
N GLN A 566 27.47 29.26 14.70
CA GLN A 566 27.12 28.48 13.51
C GLN A 566 26.82 29.34 12.26
N ARG A 567 26.95 30.68 12.35
CA ARG A 567 26.68 31.65 11.28
C ARG A 567 25.28 31.62 10.73
N ILE A 568 24.29 31.20 11.55
CA ILE A 568 22.90 31.04 11.12
C ILE A 568 22.24 32.38 10.82
N PHE A 569 22.62 33.44 11.55
CA PHE A 569 22.14 34.78 11.29
C PHE A 569 22.50 35.34 9.88
N ASN A 570 23.46 34.71 9.19
CA ASN A 570 23.85 35.11 7.84
C ASN A 570 22.96 34.48 6.74
N LEU A 571 22.03 33.60 7.12
CA LEU A 571 21.15 32.94 6.17
C LEU A 571 19.98 33.87 5.79
N SER A 572 19.40 33.56 4.66
CA SER A 572 18.18 34.23 4.16
C SER A 572 17.31 33.25 3.39
N SER A 573 16.02 33.53 3.34
CA SER A 573 15.03 32.71 2.62
C SER A 573 14.10 33.61 1.80
N SER A 574 13.58 33.08 0.68
CA SER A 574 12.58 33.73 -0.16
C SER A 574 11.52 32.71 -0.58
N ASN A 575 10.33 33.19 -0.88
CA ASN A 575 9.23 32.38 -1.40
C ASN A 575 8.55 33.10 -2.58
N ALA A 576 8.71 32.55 -3.78
CA ALA A 576 8.02 33.02 -4.98
C ALA A 576 6.78 32.16 -5.33
N GLU A 577 6.45 31.17 -4.51
CA GLU A 577 5.33 30.25 -4.76
C GLU A 577 4.04 30.81 -4.14
N VAL A 578 3.06 31.09 -5.00
CA VAL A 578 1.69 31.45 -4.58
C VAL A 578 1.02 30.23 -3.94
N ASN A 579 0.32 30.45 -2.83
CA ASN A 579 -0.45 29.38 -2.13
C ASN A 579 0.38 28.19 -1.63
N ARG A 580 1.63 28.43 -1.22
CA ARG A 580 2.43 27.41 -0.54
C ARG A 580 1.81 27.11 0.82
N VAL A 581 1.65 25.81 1.13
CA VAL A 581 1.19 25.35 2.44
C VAL A 581 2.19 24.39 3.05
N ASN A 582 2.36 24.46 4.37
CA ASN A 582 3.21 23.50 5.12
C ASN A 582 2.42 22.92 6.29
N ASN A 583 2.65 21.64 6.59
CA ASN A 583 2.01 20.94 7.69
C ASN A 583 2.73 21.18 9.01
N TYR A 584 1.98 21.46 10.07
CA TYR A 584 2.49 21.60 11.42
C TYR A 584 1.58 20.89 12.41
N SER A 585 2.13 19.96 13.19
CA SER A 585 1.40 19.17 14.18
C SER A 585 1.00 20.04 15.38
N LEU A 586 -0.23 19.85 15.87
CA LEU A 586 -0.77 20.56 17.02
C LEU A 586 -0.15 20.02 18.32
N ALA A 587 0.27 20.93 19.18
CA ALA A 587 0.80 20.63 20.50
C ALA A 587 -0.20 20.91 21.62
N SER A 588 -1.31 21.62 21.33
CA SER A 588 -2.33 22.00 22.30
C SER A 588 -3.35 20.88 22.55
N ASN A 589 -3.99 20.96 23.72
CA ASN A 589 -5.14 20.11 24.09
C ASN A 589 -6.45 20.81 23.68
N GLY A 590 -7.05 20.42 22.56
CA GLY A 590 -8.18 21.09 21.93
C GLY A 590 -9.46 21.17 22.77
N LEU A 591 -9.56 20.45 23.89
CA LEU A 591 -10.72 20.53 24.79
C LEU A 591 -10.54 21.53 25.93
N LYS A 592 -9.29 21.81 26.33
CA LYS A 592 -8.98 22.74 27.43
C LYS A 592 -8.29 24.02 26.99
N GLU A 593 -7.47 23.93 25.93
CA GLU A 593 -6.71 25.06 25.40
C GLU A 593 -7.44 25.63 24.16
N GLN A 594 -7.92 26.86 24.24
CA GLN A 594 -8.56 27.53 23.09
C GLN A 594 -7.55 27.94 22.02
N ALA A 595 -6.31 28.22 22.43
CA ALA A 595 -5.24 28.60 21.52
C ALA A 595 -4.60 27.37 20.88
N LEU A 596 -4.28 27.47 19.59
CA LEU A 596 -3.52 26.45 18.86
C LEU A 596 -2.03 26.65 19.12
N LYS A 597 -1.34 25.61 19.62
CA LYS A 597 0.09 25.61 19.84
C LYS A 597 0.82 24.72 18.82
N PHE A 598 1.93 25.21 18.31
CA PHE A 598 2.78 24.49 17.38
C PHE A 598 4.26 24.59 17.83
N ASN A 599 5.00 23.50 17.70
CA ASN A 599 6.45 23.52 17.90
C ASN A 599 7.13 23.45 16.52
N VAL A 600 7.65 24.57 16.06
CA VAL A 600 8.20 24.69 14.71
C VAL A 600 9.72 24.77 14.77
N ARG A 601 10.38 23.79 14.14
CA ARG A 601 11.81 23.81 13.98
C ARG A 601 12.22 24.56 12.72
N ILE A 602 13.18 25.48 12.84
CA ILE A 602 13.82 26.12 11.68
C ILE A 602 14.65 25.06 10.91
N ALA A 603 14.41 24.95 9.62
CA ALA A 603 15.17 24.08 8.73
C ALA A 603 16.36 24.87 8.19
N THR A 604 17.53 24.68 8.81
CA THR A 604 18.80 25.25 8.34
C THR A 604 19.51 24.28 7.40
N PRO A 605 20.32 24.76 6.44
CA PRO A 605 21.19 23.93 5.63
C PRO A 605 22.05 23.00 6.49
N PRO A 606 22.22 21.73 6.13
CA PRO A 606 23.19 20.87 6.81
C PRO A 606 24.60 21.45 6.68
N LEU A 607 25.45 21.30 7.68
CA LEU A 607 26.82 21.77 7.67
C LEU A 607 27.58 21.28 6.42
N GLY A 608 28.14 22.23 5.66
CA GLY A 608 28.91 21.94 4.44
C GLY A 608 28.07 21.66 3.18
N GLN A 609 26.74 21.83 3.22
CA GLN A 609 25.87 21.74 2.06
C GLN A 609 25.38 23.15 1.65
N ASP A 610 25.48 23.44 0.36
CA ASP A 610 24.94 24.68 -0.22
C ASP A 610 23.50 24.43 -0.71
N CYS A 611 22.55 24.56 0.23
CA CYS A 611 21.12 24.50 -0.06
C CYS A 611 20.39 25.62 0.72
N PRO A 612 19.26 26.12 0.19
CA PRO A 612 18.53 27.19 0.87
C PRO A 612 17.88 26.70 2.17
N PRO A 613 17.68 27.59 3.16
CA PRO A 613 16.88 27.30 4.34
C PRO A 613 15.43 26.95 4.00
N GLY A 614 14.74 26.26 4.89
CA GLY A 614 13.35 25.88 4.71
C GLY A 614 12.41 27.10 4.66
N ILE A 615 11.69 27.24 3.56
CA ILE A 615 10.81 28.39 3.29
C ILE A 615 9.74 28.58 4.36
N GLY A 616 8.95 27.52 4.66
CA GLY A 616 7.86 27.62 5.63
C GLY A 616 8.32 27.90 7.04
N SER A 617 9.38 27.22 7.51
CA SER A 617 9.93 27.47 8.85
C SER A 617 10.55 28.85 8.99
N SER A 618 11.16 29.39 7.93
CA SER A 618 11.68 30.78 7.92
C SER A 618 10.56 31.81 8.06
N TYR A 619 9.45 31.60 7.33
CA TYR A 619 8.25 32.44 7.50
C TYR A 619 7.71 32.38 8.93
N ILE A 620 7.54 31.19 9.50
CA ILE A 620 7.06 31.03 10.87
C ILE A 620 7.97 31.75 11.86
N PHE A 621 9.29 31.64 11.70
CA PHE A 621 10.25 32.29 12.60
C PHE A 621 10.23 33.83 12.51
N SER A 622 9.77 34.39 11.40
CA SER A 622 9.62 35.83 11.21
C SER A 622 8.35 36.43 11.81
N LEU A 623 7.36 35.59 12.14
CA LEU A 623 6.08 36.06 12.68
C LEU A 623 6.23 36.72 14.05
N LYS A 624 5.46 37.80 14.25
CA LYS A 624 5.42 38.59 15.48
C LYS A 624 4.01 38.57 16.09
N PRO A 625 3.87 38.76 17.40
CA PRO A 625 2.56 38.94 18.02
C PRO A 625 1.72 40.02 17.28
N GLY A 626 0.51 39.67 16.93
CA GLY A 626 -0.41 40.54 16.16
C GLY A 626 -0.50 40.21 14.69
N ASP A 627 0.46 39.49 14.11
CA ASP A 627 0.43 39.06 12.71
C ASP A 627 -0.75 38.11 12.44
N ARG A 628 -1.23 38.09 11.19
CA ARG A 628 -2.32 37.22 10.78
C ARG A 628 -1.76 36.04 9.96
N VAL A 629 -2.30 34.87 10.22
CA VAL A 629 -1.92 33.62 9.57
C VAL A 629 -3.20 32.89 9.16
N THR A 630 -3.26 32.40 7.94
CA THR A 630 -4.35 31.54 7.49
C THR A 630 -3.92 30.07 7.59
N ALA A 631 -4.75 29.27 8.24
CA ALA A 631 -4.52 27.82 8.35
C ALA A 631 -5.76 27.03 7.92
N ILE A 632 -5.53 25.87 7.34
CA ILE A 632 -6.57 24.95 6.88
C ILE A 632 -6.48 23.67 7.72
N GLY A 633 -7.57 23.12 8.16
CA GLY A 633 -7.52 21.86 8.91
C GLY A 633 -8.75 21.59 9.77
N SER A 634 -8.63 20.62 10.68
CA SER A 634 -7.46 19.79 11.03
C SER A 634 -7.36 18.55 10.14
N PHE A 635 -6.16 17.94 10.13
CA PHE A 635 -5.85 16.71 9.40
C PHE A 635 -4.94 15.84 10.28
N GLY A 636 -4.86 14.51 10.01
CA GLY A 636 -3.89 13.62 10.64
C GLY A 636 -4.40 12.21 10.82
N ASP A 637 -3.46 11.28 11.00
CA ASP A 637 -3.71 9.86 11.28
C ASP A 637 -2.89 9.38 12.49
N PHE A 638 -2.11 10.27 13.10
CA PHE A 638 -1.31 9.96 14.29
C PHE A 638 -2.17 10.08 15.55
N HIS A 639 -3.15 9.17 15.70
CA HIS A 639 -4.12 9.21 16.80
C HIS A 639 -3.87 8.13 17.85
N ILE A 640 -4.36 8.39 19.08
CA ILE A 640 -4.38 7.42 20.17
C ILE A 640 -5.25 6.23 19.76
N LYS A 641 -4.69 5.03 19.83
CA LYS A 641 -5.41 3.81 19.49
C LYS A 641 -6.41 3.43 20.60
N PRO A 642 -7.65 3.02 20.26
CA PRO A 642 -8.67 2.68 21.23
C PRO A 642 -8.44 1.28 21.84
N THR A 643 -7.36 1.11 22.58
CA THR A 643 -6.99 -0.15 23.27
C THR A 643 -6.74 0.11 24.74
N HIS A 644 -6.55 -0.97 25.51
CA HIS A 644 -6.16 -0.89 26.94
C HIS A 644 -4.68 -1.22 27.18
N ARG A 645 -3.86 -1.22 26.11
CA ARG A 645 -2.44 -1.57 26.22
C ARG A 645 -1.66 -0.45 26.91
N GLU A 646 -0.52 -0.83 27.50
CA GLU A 646 0.50 0.13 27.91
C GLU A 646 0.98 0.95 26.73
N MET A 647 1.30 2.23 26.93
CA MET A 647 1.74 3.17 25.90
C MET A 647 3.15 3.65 26.18
N VAL A 648 4.01 3.58 25.16
CA VAL A 648 5.36 4.12 25.21
C VAL A 648 5.53 5.15 24.09
N TYR A 649 5.70 6.39 24.48
CA TYR A 649 6.01 7.50 23.60
C TYR A 649 7.52 7.70 23.51
N ILE A 650 8.05 7.89 22.29
CA ILE A 650 9.46 8.20 22.06
C ILE A 650 9.52 9.41 21.13
N GLY A 651 10.02 10.52 21.64
CA GLY A 651 10.05 11.80 20.94
C GLY A 651 11.43 12.43 20.86
N GLY A 652 11.58 13.36 19.89
CA GLY A 652 12.79 14.16 19.78
C GLY A 652 12.58 15.46 19.00
N GLY A 653 13.12 16.57 19.48
CA GLY A 653 12.97 17.87 18.86
C GLY A 653 11.50 18.32 18.74
N ALA A 654 11.08 18.80 17.55
CA ALA A 654 9.71 19.23 17.29
C ALA A 654 8.67 18.11 17.34
N GLY A 655 9.09 16.83 17.36
CA GLY A 655 8.21 15.68 17.62
C GLY A 655 7.55 15.69 18.99
N MET A 656 7.93 16.62 19.84
CA MET A 656 7.25 16.99 21.06
C MET A 656 5.78 17.38 20.84
N ALA A 657 5.46 18.08 19.74
CA ALA A 657 4.14 18.67 19.52
C ALA A 657 2.97 17.67 19.61
N PRO A 658 2.84 16.65 18.74
CA PRO A 658 1.69 15.74 18.79
C PRO A 658 1.73 14.83 20.03
N ILE A 659 2.94 14.53 20.58
CA ILE A 659 3.06 13.74 21.80
C ILE A 659 2.52 14.52 23.01
N ARG A 660 2.81 15.84 23.10
CA ARG A 660 2.24 16.70 24.14
C ARG A 660 0.71 16.70 24.07
N ALA A 661 0.15 16.86 22.87
CA ALA A 661 -1.30 16.83 22.68
C ALA A 661 -1.92 15.50 23.13
N HIS A 662 -1.29 14.35 22.82
CA HIS A 662 -1.74 13.03 23.27
C HIS A 662 -1.72 12.90 24.79
N ILE A 663 -0.60 13.25 25.42
CA ILE A 663 -0.42 13.13 26.88
C ILE A 663 -1.39 14.04 27.62
N ALA A 664 -1.51 15.30 27.17
CA ALA A 664 -2.50 16.22 27.71
C ALA A 664 -3.93 15.66 27.64
N HIS A 665 -4.33 15.11 26.50
CA HIS A 665 -5.64 14.49 26.35
C HIS A 665 -5.84 13.30 27.28
N LEU A 666 -4.88 12.40 27.37
CA LEU A 666 -4.95 11.19 28.21
C LEU A 666 -5.12 11.52 29.71
N PHE A 667 -4.39 12.50 30.23
CA PHE A 667 -4.37 12.79 31.66
C PHE A 667 -5.30 13.90 32.08
N GLU A 668 -5.48 14.93 31.23
CA GLU A 668 -6.35 16.06 31.59
C GLU A 668 -7.81 15.86 31.17
N ASN A 669 -8.10 15.02 30.14
CA ASN A 669 -9.47 14.82 29.62
C ASN A 669 -10.02 13.41 29.88
N GLU A 670 -9.26 12.37 29.57
CA GLU A 670 -9.71 10.98 29.68
C GLU A 670 -9.48 10.39 31.08
N ALA A 671 -8.62 10.99 31.91
CA ALA A 671 -8.16 10.45 33.18
C ALA A 671 -7.74 8.96 33.05
N THR A 672 -6.88 8.68 32.08
CA THR A 672 -6.55 7.32 31.67
C THR A 672 -5.94 6.48 32.82
N HIS A 673 -6.35 5.21 32.92
CA HIS A 673 -5.72 4.23 33.82
C HIS A 673 -4.61 3.41 33.14
N ARG A 674 -4.33 3.65 31.86
CA ARG A 674 -3.26 2.98 31.12
C ARG A 674 -1.91 3.41 31.68
N LYS A 675 -0.95 2.49 31.73
CA LYS A 675 0.44 2.84 32.00
C LYS A 675 1.02 3.55 30.80
N VAL A 676 1.54 4.74 31.00
CA VAL A 676 2.09 5.60 29.94
C VAL A 676 3.51 6.00 30.31
N SER A 677 4.43 5.89 29.39
CA SER A 677 5.77 6.44 29.55
C SER A 677 6.17 7.28 28.34
N TYR A 678 6.83 8.41 28.63
CA TYR A 678 7.36 9.30 27.59
C TYR A 678 8.87 9.41 27.71
N TRP A 679 9.58 9.07 26.63
CA TRP A 679 11.02 9.08 26.50
C TRP A 679 11.41 10.15 25.49
N TYR A 680 12.00 11.25 25.98
CA TYR A 680 12.39 12.38 25.16
C TYR A 680 13.91 12.43 24.95
N GLY A 681 14.32 12.48 23.66
CA GLY A 681 15.71 12.61 23.27
C GLY A 681 16.06 14.05 22.87
N ALA A 682 17.05 14.64 23.52
CA ALA A 682 17.60 15.94 23.17
C ALA A 682 19.15 15.84 22.98
N ARG A 683 19.75 16.86 22.36
CA ARG A 683 21.21 16.89 22.23
C ARG A 683 21.86 17.32 23.54
N SER A 684 21.47 18.48 24.06
CA SER A 684 21.99 19.09 25.28
C SER A 684 20.82 19.63 26.11
N LYS A 685 21.10 20.13 27.30
CA LYS A 685 20.08 20.62 28.23
C LYS A 685 19.26 21.79 27.66
N GLN A 686 19.87 22.69 26.87
CA GLN A 686 19.19 23.82 26.25
C GLN A 686 18.17 23.42 25.15
N GLU A 687 18.15 22.15 24.75
CA GLU A 687 17.19 21.60 23.79
C GLU A 687 15.96 20.92 24.47
N ILE A 688 15.93 20.95 25.82
CA ILE A 688 14.80 20.45 26.59
C ILE A 688 13.76 21.57 26.73
N PHE A 689 12.49 21.24 26.53
CA PHE A 689 11.36 22.13 26.77
C PHE A 689 10.12 21.35 27.19
N TYR A 690 9.22 21.97 27.91
CA TYR A 690 8.05 21.36 28.58
C TYR A 690 8.39 20.33 29.66
N ASP A 691 9.64 20.29 30.17
CA ASP A 691 10.03 19.38 31.23
C ASP A 691 9.25 19.61 32.53
N ASP A 692 9.04 20.85 32.95
CA ASP A 692 8.16 21.18 34.08
C ASP A 692 6.75 20.68 33.90
N TYR A 693 6.17 20.80 32.67
CA TYR A 693 4.84 20.34 32.35
C TYR A 693 4.69 18.82 32.50
N PHE A 694 5.63 18.04 31.94
CA PHE A 694 5.56 16.59 32.05
C PHE A 694 5.91 16.09 33.44
N THR A 695 6.78 16.79 34.16
CA THR A 695 7.08 16.48 35.55
C THR A 695 5.86 16.69 36.43
N SER A 696 5.10 17.77 36.25
CA SER A 696 3.85 17.98 37.01
C SER A 696 2.83 16.86 36.78
N ILE A 697 2.66 16.39 35.53
CA ILE A 697 1.79 15.25 35.24
C ILE A 697 2.32 13.98 35.94
N GLN A 698 3.63 13.75 35.97
CA GLN A 698 4.22 12.60 36.63
C GLN A 698 4.00 12.65 38.15
N ASP A 699 4.07 13.81 38.75
CA ASP A 699 3.86 13.98 40.19
C ASP A 699 2.40 13.78 40.60
N GLU A 700 1.47 14.12 39.70
CA GLU A 700 0.03 13.97 39.92
C GLU A 700 -0.51 12.55 39.57
N HIS A 701 0.18 11.81 38.66
CA HIS A 701 -0.32 10.56 38.12
C HIS A 701 0.69 9.41 38.20
N ALA A 702 0.49 8.47 39.13
CA ALA A 702 1.39 7.33 39.37
C ALA A 702 1.54 6.39 38.16
N ASN A 703 0.63 6.44 37.17
CA ASN A 703 0.67 5.66 35.94
C ASN A 703 1.39 6.37 34.77
N PHE A 704 1.96 7.55 35.01
CA PHE A 704 2.80 8.27 34.03
C PHE A 704 4.27 8.29 34.44
N ASN A 705 5.17 8.11 33.47
CA ASN A 705 6.62 8.22 33.70
C ASN A 705 7.26 9.02 32.57
N PHE A 706 8.02 10.07 32.92
CA PHE A 706 8.72 10.92 31.97
C PHE A 706 10.24 10.75 32.12
N GLN A 707 10.94 10.50 31.00
CA GLN A 707 12.38 10.28 31.00
C GLN A 707 13.05 11.10 29.88
N ILE A 708 14.17 11.73 30.19
CA ILE A 708 14.97 12.51 29.25
C ILE A 708 16.34 11.89 29.08
N ALA A 709 16.81 11.81 27.84
CA ALA A 709 18.17 11.42 27.52
C ALA A 709 18.89 12.48 26.67
N LEU A 710 20.12 12.82 27.01
CA LEU A 710 20.94 13.71 26.22
C LEU A 710 21.99 12.94 25.44
N SER A 711 22.02 13.15 24.10
CA SER A 711 23.02 12.50 23.24
C SER A 711 24.38 13.18 23.27
N GLU A 712 24.41 14.48 23.52
CA GLU A 712 25.63 15.33 23.51
C GLU A 712 25.55 16.34 24.65
N PRO A 713 25.53 15.92 25.96
CA PRO A 713 25.47 16.85 27.08
C PRO A 713 26.73 17.70 27.12
N LEU A 714 26.55 18.99 27.31
CA LEU A 714 27.65 19.90 27.48
C LEU A 714 28.21 19.79 28.91
N LYS A 715 29.51 20.09 29.10
CA LYS A 715 30.14 20.06 30.45
C LYS A 715 29.43 21.02 31.40
N GLU A 716 28.99 22.15 30.88
CA GLU A 716 28.29 23.21 31.60
C GLU A 716 26.89 22.79 32.06
N ASP A 717 26.27 21.82 31.38
CA ASP A 717 24.93 21.30 31.69
C ASP A 717 24.87 20.66 33.08
N LYS A 718 26.00 20.14 33.61
CA LYS A 718 26.07 19.35 34.84
C LYS A 718 25.00 18.27 34.89
N TRP A 719 24.77 17.63 33.72
CA TRP A 719 23.70 16.67 33.54
C TRP A 719 23.96 15.38 34.32
N SER A 720 22.99 14.98 35.16
CA SER A 720 23.04 13.76 35.97
C SER A 720 22.05 12.69 35.51
N GLY A 721 21.22 13.00 34.47
CA GLY A 721 20.24 12.07 33.92
C GLY A 721 20.83 11.11 32.88
N GLN A 722 19.94 10.47 32.10
CA GLN A 722 20.32 9.50 31.06
C GLN A 722 21.13 10.14 29.95
N THR A 723 22.12 9.40 29.41
CA THR A 723 22.96 9.85 28.29
C THR A 723 22.95 8.84 27.16
N GLY A 724 23.00 9.33 25.91
CA GLY A 724 23.00 8.53 24.69
C GLY A 724 21.80 8.76 23.80
N PHE A 725 21.73 8.02 22.68
CA PHE A 725 20.59 8.11 21.77
C PHE A 725 19.35 7.49 22.38
N ILE A 726 18.22 8.18 22.29
CA ILE A 726 16.96 7.80 22.96
C ILE A 726 16.50 6.36 22.68
N HIS A 727 16.66 5.86 21.44
CA HIS A 727 16.29 4.49 21.12
C HIS A 727 17.11 3.45 21.90
N GLN A 728 18.38 3.74 22.17
CA GLN A 728 19.24 2.86 22.96
C GLN A 728 18.89 2.97 24.46
N VAL A 729 18.68 4.19 24.94
CA VAL A 729 18.33 4.46 26.34
C VAL A 729 17.02 3.78 26.73
N VAL A 730 15.96 3.91 25.94
CA VAL A 730 14.67 3.24 26.22
C VAL A 730 14.81 1.71 26.12
N CYS A 731 15.63 1.22 25.20
CA CYS A 731 15.88 -0.21 25.07
C CYS A 731 16.54 -0.78 26.32
N ASP A 732 17.66 -0.16 26.77
CA ASP A 732 18.49 -0.68 27.84
C ASP A 732 17.85 -0.51 29.23
N ASN A 733 17.17 0.62 29.46
CA ASN A 733 16.62 0.94 30.78
C ASN A 733 15.15 0.51 30.96
N TYR A 734 14.46 0.10 29.90
CA TYR A 734 13.05 -0.26 30.01
C TYR A 734 12.68 -1.53 29.26
N LEU A 735 12.89 -1.56 27.94
CA LEU A 735 12.30 -2.60 27.10
C LEU A 735 12.97 -3.97 27.25
N LYS A 736 14.27 -4.04 27.51
CA LYS A 736 15.02 -5.30 27.73
C LYS A 736 14.55 -6.04 29.00
N THR A 737 14.16 -5.31 30.01
CA THR A 737 13.70 -5.87 31.30
C THR A 737 12.18 -5.98 31.39
N HIS A 738 11.47 -5.45 30.40
CA HIS A 738 10.01 -5.49 30.39
C HIS A 738 9.50 -6.92 30.15
N PRO A 739 8.54 -7.44 30.94
CA PRO A 739 8.09 -8.82 30.84
C PRO A 739 7.47 -9.18 29.50
N ASN A 740 6.82 -8.21 28.82
CA ASN A 740 6.23 -8.42 27.52
C ASN A 740 6.22 -7.16 26.64
N PRO A 741 7.35 -6.79 26.00
CA PRO A 741 7.40 -5.64 25.10
C PRO A 741 6.41 -5.71 23.93
N LYS A 742 6.00 -6.93 23.55
CA LYS A 742 5.03 -7.17 22.47
C LYS A 742 3.58 -6.83 22.84
N ALA A 743 3.29 -6.49 24.08
CA ALA A 743 1.98 -6.04 24.53
C ALA A 743 1.85 -4.51 24.58
N ILE A 744 2.93 -3.77 24.30
CA ILE A 744 3.00 -2.30 24.37
C ILE A 744 2.58 -1.69 23.03
N GLU A 745 1.97 -0.52 23.06
CA GLU A 745 1.79 0.38 21.91
C GLU A 745 2.83 1.49 21.94
N PHE A 746 3.44 1.72 20.78
CA PHE A 746 4.50 2.71 20.63
C PHE A 746 4.05 3.86 19.74
N TYR A 747 4.35 5.08 20.19
CA TYR A 747 4.08 6.32 19.47
C TYR A 747 5.40 7.06 19.29
N LEU A 748 5.85 7.18 18.05
CA LEU A 748 7.17 7.75 17.72
C LEU A 748 6.98 9.06 16.97
N CYS A 749 7.63 10.13 17.42
CA CYS A 749 7.60 11.40 16.69
C CYS A 749 8.92 12.14 16.76
N GLY A 750 9.47 12.54 15.60
CA GLY A 750 10.74 13.26 15.53
C GLY A 750 11.52 13.02 14.24
N PRO A 751 12.83 13.27 14.24
CA PRO A 751 13.66 13.18 13.03
C PRO A 751 13.66 11.78 12.39
N PRO A 752 13.69 11.68 11.05
CA PRO A 752 13.62 10.39 10.32
C PRO A 752 14.67 9.37 10.77
N LYS A 753 15.89 9.81 11.08
CA LYS A 753 16.95 8.91 11.59
C LYS A 753 16.61 8.31 12.95
N MET A 754 15.95 9.07 13.82
CA MET A 754 15.50 8.59 15.14
C MET A 754 14.35 7.59 14.98
N ILE A 755 13.34 7.92 14.17
CA ILE A 755 12.19 7.02 13.87
C ILE A 755 12.70 5.69 13.31
N LYS A 756 13.62 5.73 12.33
CA LYS A 756 14.21 4.52 11.73
C LYS A 756 14.96 3.68 12.78
N ALA A 757 15.74 4.31 13.67
CA ALA A 757 16.48 3.61 14.72
C ALA A 757 15.53 2.99 15.76
N CYS A 758 14.51 3.73 16.21
CA CYS A 758 13.47 3.21 17.12
C CYS A 758 12.70 2.05 16.50
N THR A 759 12.22 2.19 15.25
CA THR A 759 11.48 1.14 14.55
C THR A 759 12.32 -0.12 14.41
N LYS A 760 13.60 0.00 14.03
CA LYS A 760 14.52 -1.13 13.94
C LYS A 760 14.68 -1.84 15.28
N MET A 761 14.92 -1.10 16.35
CA MET A 761 15.06 -1.62 17.72
C MET A 761 13.78 -2.34 18.18
N LEU A 762 12.59 -1.75 17.99
CA LEU A 762 11.31 -2.34 18.36
C LEU A 762 11.03 -3.62 17.57
N THR A 763 11.35 -3.64 16.27
CA THR A 763 11.22 -4.84 15.42
C THR A 763 12.12 -5.98 15.93
N GLN A 764 13.35 -5.68 16.36
CA GLN A 764 14.26 -6.67 16.96
C GLN A 764 13.73 -7.24 18.27
N LEU A 765 12.95 -6.47 19.04
CA LEU A 765 12.25 -6.94 20.24
C LEU A 765 10.96 -7.70 19.91
N GLY A 766 10.62 -7.85 18.62
CA GLY A 766 9.44 -8.58 18.16
C GLY A 766 8.13 -7.79 18.24
N VAL A 767 8.20 -6.46 18.36
CA VAL A 767 7.04 -5.56 18.27
C VAL A 767 6.56 -5.51 16.83
N THR A 768 5.25 -5.64 16.61
CA THR A 768 4.67 -5.63 15.26
C THR A 768 4.46 -4.21 14.75
N ARG A 769 4.45 -4.05 13.42
CA ARG A 769 4.25 -2.73 12.79
C ARG A 769 2.91 -2.08 13.20
N SER A 770 1.86 -2.86 13.37
CA SER A 770 0.55 -2.38 13.82
C SER A 770 0.54 -1.77 15.24
N GLN A 771 1.55 -2.07 16.06
CA GLN A 771 1.71 -1.51 17.40
C GLN A 771 2.51 -0.21 17.41
N ILE A 772 3.11 0.17 16.28
CA ILE A 772 3.93 1.36 16.14
C ILE A 772 3.15 2.38 15.31
N ALA A 773 2.76 3.48 15.93
CA ALA A 773 2.32 4.69 15.26
C ALA A 773 3.51 5.65 15.19
N PHE A 774 3.67 6.36 14.07
CA PHE A 774 4.74 7.36 13.99
C PHE A 774 4.33 8.51 13.08
N ASP A 775 4.92 9.68 13.36
CA ASP A 775 4.86 10.89 12.58
C ASP A 775 6.28 11.42 12.42
N GLU A 776 6.72 11.68 11.17
CA GLU A 776 8.08 12.16 10.88
C GLU A 776 8.06 13.46 10.08
N PHE A 777 9.02 14.37 10.34
CA PHE A 777 9.15 15.67 9.69
C PHE A 777 10.59 16.11 9.47
#